data_b35936b1195da228a566a9a92b3cefb1
#
_entry.id   b35936b1195da228a566a9a92b3cefb1
#
_cell.length_a   1.000
_cell.length_b   1.000
_cell.length_c   1.000
_cell.angle_alpha   90.00
_cell.angle_beta   90.00
_cell.angle_gamma   90.00
#
_symmetry.space_group_name_H-M   'P 1'
#
loop_
_entity.id
_entity.type
_entity.pdbx_description
1 polymer ?
#
loop_
_entity_poly.entity_id
_entity_poly.type
_entity_poly.pdbx_seq_one_letter_code
_entity_poly.pdbx_strand_id
1 'polypeptide(L)'
;MLNLSGLNSSQRDAVETLSGPLLVLAGAGTGKTRVITYRMANLIARGIQPDRILSVTFTNKAAREMRERAATLIGGRMKRRPVVSTFHAWCVRVLREDIDSLGYPRQFAIYDRGDQESAARTALRDIRLGDAAMKPGDLISRISTWKMQGVSSTAAGEHSESDFDFLASMGYRRYQKQLRASGAVDFDDLLLLTVQLFREHPDVLRKYQARYDHVQIDEYQDTNGVQFNLIEYLVRAHNNLCVVGDDDQSIYGWRGAEVEHIINFASHFPGTRTVRLENNYRCTRAILDCANRLVRHNRNRHDKTLIAHKPAVSGVRIQVFKDEESEARRVVEEISYLISELGVKAKQVAILFRTNEQPRVFEQELRRQKVPYQLVGGQSFFDRREIRDLMAYLKTIDNHRDEVSLLRIINTPPRGIGATSTEKVLQNAVKKGVGFWEMVDELNRMREIPVRTVQAMLEFRNLIERYRSAAQTAPDQLPEIARRLMLDVGYESEIARQYKDEAQREARQNLLEEFISTIALYVEKAPAPTLSGFLESMALQDRDEESEQDEESDRVRLMTLHSAKGLEFPRVYLVGMEEGLLPHKRSIDLDSEKAIAEERRLAYVGITRAMDHLTLTRSASRMKWGKRRDSIPSRFLFEMQEEPGLELPEEHIDNDDDDGFFSGPTPPGATDHKLPGFPAASEPNEFDQPPF
;
A
#
# COMPACT_ATOMS: atom_id res chain seq x y z
N MET A 1 0.06 33.62 -19.19
CA MET A 1 0.03 33.41 -17.72
C MET A 1 -0.92 32.26 -17.42
N LEU A 2 -0.58 31.41 -16.45
CA LEU A 2 -1.47 30.33 -16.00
C LEU A 2 -2.76 30.93 -15.40
N ASN A 3 -3.92 30.37 -15.76
CA ASN A 3 -5.20 30.83 -15.20
C ASN A 3 -5.39 30.21 -13.80
N LEU A 4 -5.40 31.06 -12.77
CA LEU A 4 -5.59 30.68 -11.36
C LEU A 4 -7.00 31.00 -10.84
N SER A 5 -7.93 31.48 -11.70
CA SER A 5 -9.27 31.91 -11.27
C SER A 5 -10.11 30.79 -10.64
N GLY A 6 -9.85 29.55 -11.01
CA GLY A 6 -10.53 28.38 -10.44
C GLY A 6 -10.03 27.95 -9.04
N LEU A 7 -9.02 28.63 -8.47
CA LEU A 7 -8.51 28.35 -7.13
C LEU A 7 -9.13 29.30 -6.12
N ASN A 8 -9.44 28.78 -4.92
CA ASN A 8 -9.82 29.64 -3.79
C ASN A 8 -8.58 30.42 -3.27
N SER A 9 -8.80 31.34 -2.34
CA SER A 9 -7.73 32.23 -1.82
C SER A 9 -6.54 31.45 -1.22
N SER A 10 -6.80 30.46 -0.36
CA SER A 10 -5.75 29.66 0.28
C SER A 10 -5.02 28.78 -0.73
N GLN A 11 -5.73 28.14 -1.67
CA GLN A 11 -5.12 27.37 -2.75
C GLN A 11 -4.22 28.24 -3.63
N ARG A 12 -4.68 29.47 -3.96
CA ARG A 12 -3.90 30.42 -4.76
C ARG A 12 -2.67 30.88 -4.01
N ASP A 13 -2.78 31.18 -2.72
CA ASP A 13 -1.66 31.55 -1.87
C ASP A 13 -0.56 30.47 -1.85
N ALA A 14 -0.94 29.19 -1.70
CA ALA A 14 -0.01 28.08 -1.77
C ALA A 14 0.65 27.92 -3.16
N VAL A 15 -0.10 28.15 -4.25
CA VAL A 15 0.41 28.04 -5.62
C VAL A 15 1.33 29.21 -5.98
N GLU A 16 1.13 30.39 -5.45
CA GLU A 16 1.94 31.60 -5.70
C GLU A 16 3.18 31.66 -4.80
N THR A 17 3.26 30.92 -3.72
CA THR A 17 4.44 30.82 -2.85
C THR A 17 5.49 29.93 -3.51
N LEU A 18 6.44 30.50 -4.27
CA LEU A 18 7.35 29.73 -5.13
C LEU A 18 8.71 29.44 -4.51
N SER A 19 9.15 30.18 -3.49
CA SER A 19 10.47 30.01 -2.87
C SER A 19 10.38 29.75 -1.37
N GLY A 20 11.40 29.13 -0.83
CA GLY A 20 11.47 28.74 0.58
C GLY A 20 10.63 27.52 0.95
N PRO A 21 10.68 27.09 2.22
CA PRO A 21 9.90 25.98 2.71
C PRO A 21 8.42 26.37 2.88
N LEU A 22 7.54 25.59 2.29
CA LEU A 22 6.09 25.77 2.32
C LEU A 22 5.42 24.51 2.88
N LEU A 23 4.67 24.66 3.94
CA LEU A 23 3.78 23.63 4.49
C LEU A 23 2.33 23.94 4.10
N VAL A 24 1.70 23.04 3.35
CA VAL A 24 0.29 23.11 3.01
C VAL A 24 -0.46 22.07 3.83
N LEU A 25 -1.11 22.52 4.90
CA LEU A 25 -1.99 21.70 5.72
C LEU A 25 -3.34 21.58 5.04
N ALA A 26 -3.62 20.43 4.45
CA ALA A 26 -4.75 20.27 3.55
C ALA A 26 -5.58 19.06 3.96
N GLY A 27 -6.73 19.29 4.59
CA GLY A 27 -7.63 18.23 5.00
C GLY A 27 -8.20 17.40 3.85
N ALA A 28 -8.98 16.37 4.19
CA ALA A 28 -9.67 15.56 3.19
C ALA A 28 -10.50 16.42 2.24
N GLY A 29 -10.48 16.13 0.93
CA GLY A 29 -11.34 16.79 -0.06
C GLY A 29 -11.10 18.29 -0.29
N THR A 30 -9.97 18.85 0.18
CA THR A 30 -9.65 20.28 0.03
C THR A 30 -8.83 20.60 -1.23
N GLY A 31 -8.45 19.58 -2.02
CA GLY A 31 -7.75 19.76 -3.29
C GLY A 31 -6.21 19.74 -3.16
N LYS A 32 -5.64 18.90 -2.29
CA LYS A 32 -4.17 18.66 -2.15
C LYS A 32 -3.46 18.55 -3.49
N THR A 33 -3.82 17.54 -4.26
CA THR A 33 -3.20 17.25 -5.57
C THR A 33 -3.39 18.39 -6.58
N ARG A 34 -4.51 19.12 -6.48
CA ARG A 34 -4.77 20.32 -7.31
C ARG A 34 -3.73 21.41 -7.01
N VAL A 35 -3.44 21.68 -5.75
CA VAL A 35 -2.44 22.69 -5.37
C VAL A 35 -1.06 22.32 -5.89
N ILE A 36 -0.61 21.07 -5.71
CA ILE A 36 0.69 20.60 -6.20
C ILE A 36 0.81 20.75 -7.72
N THR A 37 -0.21 20.32 -8.47
CA THR A 37 -0.19 20.38 -9.94
C THR A 37 -0.23 21.81 -10.47
N TYR A 38 -1.06 22.67 -9.88
CA TYR A 38 -1.09 24.10 -10.24
C TYR A 38 0.20 24.83 -9.86
N ARG A 39 0.82 24.48 -8.72
CA ARG A 39 2.10 25.05 -8.30
C ARG A 39 3.22 24.65 -9.26
N MET A 40 3.26 23.38 -9.66
CA MET A 40 4.20 22.89 -10.69
C MET A 40 4.02 23.66 -12.01
N ALA A 41 2.78 23.80 -12.47
CA ALA A 41 2.46 24.56 -13.68
C ALA A 41 2.85 26.04 -13.55
N ASN A 42 2.66 26.65 -12.38
CA ASN A 42 3.03 28.05 -12.12
C ASN A 42 4.57 28.24 -12.10
N LEU A 43 5.33 27.31 -11.49
CA LEU A 43 6.79 27.32 -11.55
C LEU A 43 7.30 27.31 -13.01
N ILE A 44 6.74 26.43 -13.84
CA ILE A 44 7.09 26.34 -15.26
C ILE A 44 6.70 27.63 -16.01
N ALA A 45 5.51 28.17 -15.75
CA ALA A 45 5.06 29.42 -16.35
C ALA A 45 5.91 30.63 -15.95
N ARG A 46 6.62 30.54 -14.83
CA ARG A 46 7.60 31.55 -14.34
C ARG A 46 9.03 31.32 -14.85
N GLY A 47 9.25 30.32 -15.71
CA GLY A 47 10.53 30.08 -16.39
C GLY A 47 11.41 28.99 -15.76
N ILE A 48 10.96 28.30 -14.72
CA ILE A 48 11.66 27.12 -14.18
C ILE A 48 11.58 25.99 -15.20
N GLN A 49 12.73 25.39 -15.53
CA GLN A 49 12.75 24.26 -16.47
C GLN A 49 12.01 23.05 -15.84
N PRO A 50 11.14 22.38 -16.61
CA PRO A 50 10.32 21.30 -16.04
C PRO A 50 11.13 20.18 -15.37
N ASP A 51 12.23 19.75 -15.96
CA ASP A 51 13.12 18.68 -15.44
C ASP A 51 13.90 19.07 -14.17
N ARG A 52 13.85 20.35 -13.76
CA ARG A 52 14.39 20.83 -12.48
C ARG A 52 13.37 20.81 -11.33
N ILE A 53 12.15 20.30 -11.57
CA ILE A 53 11.09 20.13 -10.58
C ILE A 53 10.94 18.65 -10.28
N LEU A 54 11.14 18.27 -9.01
CA LEU A 54 10.88 16.93 -8.48
C LEU A 54 9.59 16.97 -7.66
N SER A 55 8.61 16.14 -8.05
CA SER A 55 7.38 15.94 -7.27
C SER A 55 7.28 14.47 -6.87
N VAL A 56 7.18 14.20 -5.58
CA VAL A 56 7.14 12.85 -5.02
C VAL A 56 5.81 12.61 -4.32
N THR A 57 5.25 11.43 -4.54
CA THR A 57 4.02 10.94 -3.88
C THR A 57 4.20 9.49 -3.43
N PHE A 58 3.20 8.90 -2.79
CA PHE A 58 3.32 7.56 -2.21
C PHE A 58 2.92 6.44 -3.17
N THR A 59 1.96 6.67 -4.10
CA THR A 59 1.44 5.64 -5.00
C THR A 59 1.72 5.96 -6.47
N ASN A 60 1.87 4.91 -7.28
CA ASN A 60 2.07 5.07 -8.72
C ASN A 60 0.84 5.68 -9.39
N LYS A 61 -0.37 5.37 -8.91
CA LYS A 61 -1.62 5.98 -9.35
C LYS A 61 -1.60 7.49 -9.14
N ALA A 62 -1.28 7.96 -7.92
CA ALA A 62 -1.18 9.39 -7.64
C ALA A 62 -0.11 10.08 -8.50
N ALA A 63 1.03 9.43 -8.73
CA ALA A 63 2.07 9.94 -9.61
C ALA A 63 1.61 10.06 -11.08
N ARG A 64 0.84 9.08 -11.58
CA ARG A 64 0.24 9.11 -12.92
C ARG A 64 -0.78 10.23 -13.05
N GLU A 65 -1.76 10.30 -12.16
CA GLU A 65 -2.76 11.38 -12.14
C GLU A 65 -2.12 12.77 -12.07
N MET A 66 -1.09 12.91 -11.23
CA MET A 66 -0.36 14.17 -11.10
C MET A 66 0.33 14.57 -12.42
N ARG A 67 0.94 13.60 -13.13
CA ARG A 67 1.54 13.84 -14.46
C ARG A 67 0.52 14.27 -15.50
N GLU A 68 -0.62 13.59 -15.56
CA GLU A 68 -1.70 13.87 -16.52
C GLU A 68 -2.31 15.26 -16.28
N ARG A 69 -2.63 15.57 -15.03
CA ARG A 69 -3.17 16.89 -14.63
C ARG A 69 -2.17 18.01 -14.92
N ALA A 70 -0.89 17.79 -14.60
CA ALA A 70 0.16 18.77 -14.92
C ALA A 70 0.29 18.99 -16.44
N ALA A 71 0.28 17.92 -17.24
CA ALA A 71 0.35 18.01 -18.70
C ALA A 71 -0.83 18.80 -19.30
N THR A 72 -2.05 18.57 -18.76
CA THR A 72 -3.25 19.31 -19.16
C THR A 72 -3.14 20.80 -18.84
N LEU A 73 -2.64 21.15 -17.64
CA LEU A 73 -2.52 22.55 -17.21
C LEU A 73 -1.44 23.33 -17.97
N ILE A 74 -0.35 22.67 -18.32
CA ILE A 74 0.80 23.34 -18.97
C ILE A 74 0.56 23.53 -20.47
N GLY A 75 -0.22 22.65 -21.09
CA GLY A 75 -0.59 22.72 -22.51
C GLY A 75 0.63 22.52 -23.46
N GLY A 76 0.45 21.72 -24.51
CA GLY A 76 1.45 21.58 -25.58
C GLY A 76 2.49 20.46 -25.37
N ARG A 77 3.25 20.17 -26.45
CA ARG A 77 4.35 19.19 -26.45
C ARG A 77 5.60 19.79 -25.78
N MET A 78 5.78 19.49 -24.51
CA MET A 78 7.01 19.85 -23.79
C MET A 78 8.16 18.97 -24.27
N LYS A 79 9.31 19.58 -24.59
CA LYS A 79 10.57 18.85 -24.86
C LYS A 79 11.14 18.18 -23.60
N ARG A 80 10.89 18.76 -22.42
CA ARG A 80 11.29 18.23 -21.10
C ARG A 80 10.07 18.16 -20.20
N ARG A 81 10.01 17.18 -19.32
CA ARG A 81 8.88 16.95 -18.39
C ARG A 81 9.35 17.06 -16.94
N PRO A 82 8.50 17.53 -16.01
CA PRO A 82 8.81 17.44 -14.59
C PRO A 82 8.97 15.99 -14.14
N VAL A 83 9.83 15.79 -13.15
CA VAL A 83 10.03 14.47 -12.56
C VAL A 83 8.94 14.26 -11.52
N VAL A 84 7.97 13.40 -11.86
CA VAL A 84 6.88 13.01 -10.94
C VAL A 84 6.99 11.50 -10.72
N SER A 85 7.19 11.07 -9.48
CA SER A 85 7.37 9.66 -9.18
C SER A 85 7.05 9.33 -7.71
N THR A 86 7.05 8.05 -7.33
CA THR A 86 7.08 7.63 -5.93
C THR A 86 8.50 7.75 -5.38
N PHE A 87 8.65 7.75 -4.04
CA PHE A 87 9.97 7.72 -3.38
C PHE A 87 10.82 6.56 -3.90
N HIS A 88 10.27 5.35 -3.91
CA HIS A 88 10.99 4.15 -4.34
C HIS A 88 11.40 4.23 -5.81
N ALA A 89 10.49 4.62 -6.71
CA ALA A 89 10.80 4.75 -8.13
C ALA A 89 11.88 5.82 -8.40
N TRP A 90 11.90 6.90 -7.63
CA TRP A 90 12.96 7.89 -7.71
C TRP A 90 14.29 7.34 -7.18
N CYS A 91 14.29 6.63 -6.04
CA CYS A 91 15.48 5.99 -5.48
C CYS A 91 16.07 4.93 -6.42
N VAL A 92 15.23 4.13 -7.08
CA VAL A 92 15.71 3.18 -8.11
C VAL A 92 16.50 3.90 -9.20
N ARG A 93 16.02 5.05 -9.71
CA ARG A 93 16.74 5.82 -10.73
C ARG A 93 18.09 6.33 -10.21
N VAL A 94 18.12 6.84 -8.96
CA VAL A 94 19.37 7.28 -8.32
C VAL A 94 20.34 6.13 -8.20
N LEU A 95 19.89 4.99 -7.70
CA LEU A 95 20.73 3.81 -7.49
C LEU A 95 21.20 3.20 -8.82
N ARG A 96 20.36 3.17 -9.87
CA ARG A 96 20.79 2.72 -11.21
C ARG A 96 21.90 3.59 -11.81
N GLU A 97 21.94 4.89 -11.46
CA GLU A 97 22.99 5.78 -11.93
C GLU A 97 24.29 5.64 -11.12
N ASP A 98 24.23 5.52 -9.79
CA ASP A 98 25.39 5.78 -8.91
C ASP A 98 25.65 4.71 -7.82
N ILE A 99 24.92 3.58 -7.75
CA ILE A 99 25.04 2.57 -6.69
C ILE A 99 26.41 1.83 -6.69
N ASP A 100 27.10 1.83 -7.82
CA ASP A 100 28.45 1.25 -7.94
C ASP A 100 29.44 1.87 -6.94
N SER A 101 29.24 3.13 -6.55
CA SER A 101 30.00 3.77 -5.47
C SER A 101 29.86 3.03 -4.12
N LEU A 102 28.75 2.32 -3.88
CA LEU A 102 28.52 1.47 -2.70
C LEU A 102 28.95 0.01 -2.92
N GLY A 103 29.49 -0.32 -4.10
CA GLY A 103 29.96 -1.67 -4.45
C GLY A 103 28.80 -2.65 -4.79
N TYR A 104 27.68 -2.17 -5.26
CA TYR A 104 26.60 -2.97 -5.84
C TYR A 104 26.63 -2.85 -7.37
N PRO A 105 26.15 -3.87 -8.09
CA PRO A 105 25.99 -3.76 -9.55
C PRO A 105 24.86 -2.79 -9.89
N ARG A 106 24.99 -1.99 -10.94
CA ARG A 106 23.91 -1.09 -11.40
C ARG A 106 22.66 -1.86 -11.82
N GLN A 107 22.81 -3.07 -12.33
CA GLN A 107 21.73 -4.01 -12.67
C GLN A 107 21.41 -4.93 -11.48
N PHE A 108 21.06 -4.34 -10.34
CA PHE A 108 20.65 -5.11 -9.17
C PHE A 108 19.22 -5.67 -9.33
N ALA A 109 18.95 -6.84 -8.77
CA ALA A 109 17.60 -7.38 -8.64
C ALA A 109 16.86 -6.73 -7.46
N ILE A 110 15.54 -6.52 -7.59
CA ILE A 110 14.69 -6.07 -6.47
C ILE A 110 13.90 -7.27 -5.97
N TYR A 111 14.14 -7.65 -4.71
CA TYR A 111 13.50 -8.80 -4.08
C TYR A 111 12.10 -8.48 -3.58
N ASP A 112 11.12 -9.28 -4.00
CA ASP A 112 9.77 -9.25 -3.46
C ASP A 112 9.70 -9.94 -2.08
N ARG A 113 8.51 -9.93 -1.44
CA ARG A 113 8.32 -10.52 -0.11
C ARG A 113 8.71 -12.01 -0.04
N GLY A 114 8.43 -12.78 -1.09
CA GLY A 114 8.77 -14.19 -1.12
C GLY A 114 10.25 -14.44 -1.31
N ASP A 115 10.91 -13.60 -2.11
CA ASP A 115 12.36 -13.64 -2.29
C ASP A 115 13.05 -13.29 -0.97
N GLN A 116 12.55 -12.27 -0.26
CA GLN A 116 13.01 -11.89 1.08
C GLN A 116 12.86 -13.05 2.08
N GLU A 117 11.70 -13.75 2.11
CA GLU A 117 11.47 -14.87 3.00
C GLU A 117 12.42 -16.05 2.72
N SER A 118 12.73 -16.29 1.44
CA SER A 118 13.71 -17.30 1.06
C SER A 118 15.12 -16.92 1.50
N ALA A 119 15.52 -15.67 1.33
CA ALA A 119 16.79 -15.13 1.80
C ALA A 119 16.88 -15.16 3.33
N ALA A 120 15.82 -14.76 4.03
CA ALA A 120 15.75 -14.79 5.49
C ALA A 120 15.85 -16.22 6.05
N ARG A 121 15.20 -17.21 5.42
CA ARG A 121 15.31 -18.63 5.79
C ARG A 121 16.74 -19.13 5.66
N THR A 122 17.43 -18.72 4.62
CA THR A 122 18.85 -19.06 4.43
C THR A 122 19.72 -18.38 5.48
N ALA A 123 19.50 -17.09 5.77
CA ALA A 123 20.23 -16.35 6.80
C ALA A 123 20.05 -16.97 8.19
N LEU A 124 18.83 -17.38 8.57
CA LEU A 124 18.55 -18.07 9.84
C LEU A 124 19.25 -19.43 9.92
N ARG A 125 19.26 -20.19 8.83
CA ARG A 125 19.99 -21.47 8.74
C ARG A 125 21.49 -21.27 8.94
N ASP A 126 22.08 -20.26 8.33
CA ASP A 126 23.51 -19.94 8.45
C ASP A 126 23.95 -19.64 9.88
N ILE A 127 23.08 -19.04 10.68
CA ILE A 127 23.33 -18.78 12.11
C ILE A 127 22.79 -19.88 13.02
N ARG A 128 22.36 -21.00 12.44
CA ARG A 128 21.84 -22.20 13.14
C ARG A 128 20.62 -21.93 14.02
N LEU A 129 19.77 -20.99 13.65
CA LEU A 129 18.48 -20.75 14.28
C LEU A 129 17.38 -21.54 13.55
N GLY A 130 16.64 -22.33 14.31
CA GLY A 130 15.46 -23.05 13.81
C GLY A 130 14.18 -22.19 13.88
N ASP A 131 13.16 -22.61 13.12
CA ASP A 131 11.85 -21.92 13.04
C ASP A 131 11.14 -21.75 14.41
N ALA A 132 11.51 -22.58 15.41
CA ALA A 132 11.01 -22.46 16.78
C ALA A 132 11.55 -21.21 17.51
N ALA A 133 12.77 -20.77 17.15
CA ALA A 133 13.39 -19.60 17.76
C ALA A 133 13.02 -18.30 17.01
N MET A 134 12.92 -18.33 15.66
CA MET A 134 12.56 -17.19 14.84
C MET A 134 12.07 -17.64 13.47
N LYS A 135 10.89 -17.19 13.04
CA LYS A 135 10.39 -17.45 11.70
C LYS A 135 10.99 -16.45 10.69
N PRO A 136 11.16 -16.83 9.41
CA PRO A 136 11.66 -15.92 8.37
C PRO A 136 10.85 -14.63 8.26
N GLY A 137 9.52 -14.73 8.38
CA GLY A 137 8.62 -13.56 8.35
C GLY A 137 8.84 -12.59 9.50
N ASP A 138 9.15 -13.10 10.70
CA ASP A 138 9.40 -12.27 11.89
C ASP A 138 10.76 -11.55 11.75
N LEU A 139 11.78 -12.25 11.24
CA LEU A 139 13.07 -11.65 10.93
C LEU A 139 12.93 -10.51 9.94
N ILE A 140 12.22 -10.71 8.82
CA ILE A 140 12.03 -9.66 7.81
C ILE A 140 11.25 -8.47 8.39
N SER A 141 10.23 -8.73 9.18
CA SER A 141 9.44 -7.65 9.81
C SER A 141 10.33 -6.78 10.71
N ARG A 142 11.25 -7.42 11.48
CA ARG A 142 12.19 -6.67 12.31
C ARG A 142 13.24 -5.92 11.48
N ILE A 143 13.78 -6.56 10.43
CA ILE A 143 14.71 -5.91 9.47
C ILE A 143 14.07 -4.69 8.83
N SER A 144 12.82 -4.81 8.35
CA SER A 144 12.08 -3.71 7.74
C SER A 144 11.90 -2.54 8.72
N THR A 145 11.56 -2.82 9.98
CA THR A 145 11.47 -1.80 11.04
C THR A 145 12.79 -1.05 11.19
N TRP A 146 13.91 -1.74 11.29
CA TRP A 146 15.23 -1.12 11.41
C TRP A 146 15.60 -0.31 10.16
N LYS A 147 15.36 -0.87 8.97
CA LYS A 147 15.64 -0.15 7.71
C LYS A 147 14.83 1.14 7.61
N MET A 148 13.55 1.12 7.96
CA MET A 148 12.70 2.32 7.97
C MET A 148 13.14 3.38 8.99
N GLN A 149 13.81 2.97 10.07
CA GLN A 149 14.44 3.85 11.05
C GLN A 149 15.85 4.32 10.65
N GLY A 150 16.37 3.87 9.50
CA GLY A 150 17.71 4.20 9.04
C GLY A 150 18.82 3.37 9.71
N VAL A 151 18.48 2.30 10.41
CA VAL A 151 19.43 1.43 11.13
C VAL A 151 20.01 0.39 10.17
N SER A 152 21.32 0.44 9.94
CA SER A 152 22.03 -0.52 9.10
C SER A 152 22.19 -1.89 9.76
N SER A 153 22.48 -2.92 8.95
CA SER A 153 22.74 -4.27 9.46
C SER A 153 23.96 -4.36 10.41
N THR A 154 24.87 -3.42 10.34
CA THR A 154 26.02 -3.32 11.26
C THR A 154 25.67 -2.67 12.59
N ALA A 155 24.78 -1.69 12.58
CA ALA A 155 24.33 -0.95 13.76
C ALA A 155 23.19 -1.65 14.53
N ALA A 156 22.47 -2.57 13.89
CA ALA A 156 21.26 -3.19 14.49
C ALA A 156 21.51 -3.88 15.85
N GLY A 157 22.74 -4.37 16.09
CA GLY A 157 23.09 -4.97 17.39
C GLY A 157 23.08 -3.97 18.56
N GLU A 158 23.39 -2.68 18.28
CA GLU A 158 23.38 -1.61 19.28
C GLU A 158 21.95 -1.13 19.61
N HIS A 159 20.99 -1.43 18.71
CA HIS A 159 19.57 -1.12 18.85
C HIS A 159 18.73 -2.31 19.34
N SER A 160 19.38 -3.36 19.89
CA SER A 160 18.69 -4.54 20.39
C SER A 160 18.18 -4.32 21.81
N GLU A 161 16.85 -4.39 22.00
CA GLU A 161 16.19 -4.20 23.30
C GLU A 161 15.77 -5.52 23.95
N SER A 162 15.91 -6.64 23.22
CA SER A 162 15.53 -7.97 23.66
C SER A 162 16.44 -9.05 23.07
N ASP A 163 16.39 -10.27 23.62
CA ASP A 163 17.06 -11.45 23.04
C ASP A 163 16.59 -11.72 21.61
N PHE A 164 15.30 -11.49 21.34
CA PHE A 164 14.75 -11.59 19.99
C PHE A 164 15.44 -10.59 19.04
N ASP A 165 15.60 -9.35 19.45
CA ASP A 165 16.27 -8.32 18.65
C ASP A 165 17.75 -8.64 18.43
N PHE A 166 18.43 -9.16 19.46
CA PHE A 166 19.82 -9.58 19.31
C PHE A 166 19.98 -10.67 18.25
N LEU A 167 19.15 -11.73 18.31
CA LEU A 167 19.12 -12.79 17.31
C LEU A 167 18.76 -12.26 15.92
N ALA A 168 17.77 -11.36 15.84
CA ALA A 168 17.38 -10.73 14.59
C ALA A 168 18.50 -9.88 14.00
N SER A 169 19.33 -9.21 14.82
CA SER A 169 20.48 -8.44 14.34
C SER A 169 21.53 -9.31 13.69
N MET A 170 21.78 -10.51 14.24
CA MET A 170 22.66 -11.51 13.63
C MET A 170 22.10 -12.00 12.28
N GLY A 171 20.79 -12.29 12.24
CA GLY A 171 20.06 -12.65 11.02
C GLY A 171 20.14 -11.55 9.97
N TYR A 172 19.97 -10.29 10.36
CA TYR A 172 20.05 -9.13 9.47
C TYR A 172 21.42 -8.99 8.81
N ARG A 173 22.52 -9.16 9.55
CA ARG A 173 23.86 -9.13 8.97
C ARG A 173 24.05 -10.20 7.90
N ARG A 174 23.53 -11.41 8.12
CA ARG A 174 23.61 -12.51 7.14
C ARG A 174 22.71 -12.26 5.95
N TYR A 175 21.47 -11.82 6.19
CA TYR A 175 20.50 -11.45 5.16
C TYR A 175 21.08 -10.39 4.22
N GLN A 176 21.62 -9.29 4.76
CA GLN A 176 22.16 -8.20 3.95
C GLN A 176 23.42 -8.64 3.16
N LYS A 177 24.27 -9.47 3.78
CA LYS A 177 25.43 -10.05 3.08
C LYS A 177 25.00 -10.93 1.90
N GLN A 178 23.94 -11.72 2.06
CA GLN A 178 23.39 -12.56 1.00
C GLN A 178 22.81 -11.71 -0.14
N LEU A 179 21.96 -10.70 0.16
CA LEU A 179 21.44 -9.81 -0.85
C LEU A 179 22.56 -9.17 -1.67
N ARG A 180 23.59 -8.64 -1.00
CA ARG A 180 24.73 -8.02 -1.65
C ARG A 180 25.50 -9.02 -2.55
N ALA A 181 25.70 -10.24 -2.09
CA ALA A 181 26.36 -11.29 -2.87
C ALA A 181 25.57 -11.68 -4.13
N SER A 182 24.22 -11.70 -4.02
CA SER A 182 23.31 -11.95 -5.14
C SER A 182 23.15 -10.73 -6.07
N GLY A 183 23.80 -9.61 -5.80
CA GLY A 183 23.57 -8.37 -6.54
C GLY A 183 22.11 -7.91 -6.45
N ALA A 184 21.48 -8.09 -5.29
CA ALA A 184 20.09 -7.80 -5.05
C ALA A 184 19.92 -6.77 -3.92
N VAL A 185 18.78 -6.10 -3.92
CA VAL A 185 18.30 -5.19 -2.87
C VAL A 185 16.85 -5.54 -2.57
N ASP A 186 16.38 -5.32 -1.36
CA ASP A 186 14.95 -5.37 -1.07
C ASP A 186 14.31 -3.97 -1.21
N PHE A 187 13.00 -3.91 -1.00
CA PHE A 187 12.25 -2.69 -1.19
C PHE A 187 12.67 -1.56 -0.22
N ASP A 188 13.01 -1.91 1.03
CA ASP A 188 13.47 -0.96 2.03
C ASP A 188 14.91 -0.49 1.75
N ASP A 189 15.75 -1.35 1.14
CA ASP A 189 17.10 -1.00 0.71
C ASP A 189 17.11 0.14 -0.32
N LEU A 190 16.07 0.26 -1.16
CA LEU A 190 15.99 1.34 -2.15
C LEU A 190 16.10 2.71 -1.50
N LEU A 191 15.45 2.89 -0.36
CA LEU A 191 15.50 4.13 0.42
C LEU A 191 16.80 4.22 1.22
N LEU A 192 17.11 3.17 1.98
CA LEU A 192 18.25 3.15 2.90
C LEU A 192 19.59 3.34 2.18
N LEU A 193 19.81 2.62 1.06
CA LEU A 193 21.03 2.73 0.27
C LEU A 193 21.14 4.09 -0.44
N THR A 194 20.03 4.72 -0.81
CA THR A 194 20.06 6.08 -1.36
C THR A 194 20.49 7.09 -0.30
N VAL A 195 20.01 6.97 0.95
CA VAL A 195 20.48 7.79 2.07
C VAL A 195 21.97 7.52 2.35
N GLN A 196 22.37 6.26 2.36
CA GLN A 196 23.77 5.89 2.55
C GLN A 196 24.67 6.47 1.45
N LEU A 197 24.25 6.38 0.19
CA LEU A 197 24.94 6.95 -0.96
C LEU A 197 25.16 8.47 -0.80
N PHE A 198 24.14 9.21 -0.41
CA PHE A 198 24.23 10.65 -0.22
C PHE A 198 25.10 11.04 0.98
N ARG A 199 25.11 10.23 2.03
CA ARG A 199 25.96 10.44 3.21
C ARG A 199 27.43 10.16 2.93
N GLU A 200 27.74 9.07 2.23
CA GLU A 200 29.10 8.58 2.01
C GLU A 200 29.75 9.22 0.76
N HIS A 201 28.95 9.70 -0.21
CA HIS A 201 29.40 10.29 -1.46
C HIS A 201 28.82 11.71 -1.66
N PRO A 202 29.41 12.74 -1.03
CA PRO A 202 28.90 14.12 -1.13
C PRO A 202 28.93 14.71 -2.55
N ASP A 203 29.76 14.18 -3.44
CA ASP A 203 29.80 14.56 -4.85
C ASP A 203 28.54 14.08 -5.59
N VAL A 204 28.08 12.86 -5.30
CA VAL A 204 26.80 12.34 -5.81
C VAL A 204 25.64 13.19 -5.26
N LEU A 205 25.63 13.48 -3.95
CA LEU A 205 24.60 14.36 -3.37
C LEU A 205 24.54 15.71 -4.09
N ARG A 206 25.69 16.38 -4.29
CA ARG A 206 25.75 17.66 -5.02
C ARG A 206 25.21 17.57 -6.44
N LYS A 207 25.43 16.45 -7.15
CA LYS A 207 24.84 16.18 -8.47
C LYS A 207 23.32 16.28 -8.45
N TYR A 208 22.66 15.65 -7.45
CA TYR A 208 21.19 15.65 -7.35
C TYR A 208 20.64 16.97 -6.78
N GLN A 209 21.34 17.64 -5.88
CA GLN A 209 21.00 19.00 -5.42
C GLN A 209 21.06 20.01 -6.57
N ALA A 210 22.04 19.90 -7.46
CA ALA A 210 22.15 20.75 -8.64
C ALA A 210 21.14 20.39 -9.76
N ARG A 211 20.56 19.17 -9.71
CA ARG A 211 19.58 18.70 -10.70
C ARG A 211 18.18 19.27 -10.46
N TYR A 212 17.79 19.48 -9.21
CA TYR A 212 16.46 19.94 -8.84
C TYR A 212 16.52 21.29 -8.13
N ASP A 213 15.75 22.27 -8.62
CA ASP A 213 15.60 23.59 -7.98
C ASP A 213 14.43 23.61 -7.01
N HIS A 214 13.41 22.75 -7.24
CA HIS A 214 12.20 22.68 -6.46
C HIS A 214 11.83 21.23 -6.18
N VAL A 215 11.52 20.94 -4.91
CA VAL A 215 11.02 19.64 -4.46
C VAL A 215 9.61 19.81 -3.90
N GLN A 216 8.69 18.95 -4.33
CA GLN A 216 7.31 18.93 -3.85
C GLN A 216 6.97 17.52 -3.35
N ILE A 217 6.40 17.39 -2.16
CA ILE A 217 6.03 16.11 -1.57
C ILE A 217 4.54 16.11 -1.26
N ASP A 218 3.81 15.14 -1.81
CA ASP A 218 2.41 14.88 -1.48
C ASP A 218 2.30 13.85 -0.35
N GLU A 219 1.19 13.86 0.40
CA GLU A 219 0.92 12.97 1.54
C GLU A 219 2.06 12.94 2.57
N TYR A 220 2.65 14.12 2.86
CA TYR A 220 3.86 14.23 3.68
C TYR A 220 3.74 13.62 5.08
N GLN A 221 2.54 13.51 5.65
CA GLN A 221 2.26 12.89 6.95
C GLN A 221 2.56 11.37 6.98
N ASP A 222 2.75 10.74 5.82
CA ASP A 222 3.06 9.31 5.72
C ASP A 222 4.57 9.04 5.54
N THR A 223 5.40 10.06 5.65
CA THR A 223 6.86 9.91 5.53
C THR A 223 7.46 9.21 6.75
N ASN A 224 8.38 8.27 6.51
CA ASN A 224 9.22 7.66 7.54
C ASN A 224 10.56 8.41 7.69
N GLY A 225 11.35 8.05 8.71
CA GLY A 225 12.60 8.73 9.01
C GLY A 225 13.61 8.71 7.85
N VAL A 226 13.68 7.62 7.08
CA VAL A 226 14.60 7.53 5.91
C VAL A 226 14.16 8.45 4.78
N GLN A 227 12.85 8.52 4.50
CA GLN A 227 12.29 9.44 3.50
C GLN A 227 12.46 10.90 3.92
N PHE A 228 12.29 11.20 5.21
CA PHE A 228 12.59 12.52 5.77
C PHE A 228 14.05 12.90 5.54
N ASN A 229 15.00 12.03 5.86
CA ASN A 229 16.43 12.26 5.62
C ASN A 229 16.74 12.51 4.13
N LEU A 230 16.11 11.75 3.21
CA LEU A 230 16.27 11.98 1.77
C LEU A 230 15.83 13.37 1.36
N ILE A 231 14.67 13.82 1.86
CA ILE A 231 14.14 15.16 1.58
C ILE A 231 15.13 16.21 2.11
N GLU A 232 15.56 16.07 3.36
CA GLU A 232 16.51 17.00 3.99
C GLU A 232 17.80 17.12 3.19
N TYR A 233 18.42 15.99 2.80
CA TYR A 233 19.61 15.99 1.96
C TYR A 233 19.42 16.77 0.66
N LEU A 234 18.32 16.50 -0.05
CA LEU A 234 18.05 17.12 -1.35
C LEU A 234 17.86 18.63 -1.27
N VAL A 235 17.13 19.12 -0.26
CA VAL A 235 16.71 20.53 -0.21
C VAL A 235 17.70 21.44 0.52
N ARG A 236 18.67 20.87 1.24
CA ARG A 236 19.63 21.62 2.06
C ARG A 236 20.37 22.73 1.30
N ALA A 237 20.57 22.58 -0.02
CA ALA A 237 21.29 23.56 -0.83
C ALA A 237 20.45 24.79 -1.22
N HIS A 238 19.13 24.69 -1.33
CA HIS A 238 18.27 25.74 -1.89
C HIS A 238 17.01 26.04 -1.05
N ASN A 239 16.61 25.16 -0.16
CA ASN A 239 15.44 25.27 0.74
C ASN A 239 14.07 25.44 0.02
N ASN A 240 13.99 25.17 -1.28
CA ASN A 240 12.74 25.26 -2.04
C ASN A 240 11.95 23.94 -1.91
N LEU A 241 11.32 23.75 -0.77
CA LEU A 241 10.53 22.58 -0.42
C LEU A 241 9.07 22.95 -0.25
N CYS A 242 8.18 22.29 -0.96
CA CYS A 242 6.74 22.38 -0.73
C CYS A 242 6.23 21.01 -0.28
N VAL A 243 5.68 20.90 0.90
CA VAL A 243 5.02 19.69 1.38
C VAL A 243 3.53 19.91 1.52
N VAL A 244 2.76 18.92 1.12
CA VAL A 244 1.30 18.91 1.25
C VAL A 244 0.91 17.67 2.03
N GLY A 245 0.06 17.84 3.03
CA GLY A 245 -0.35 16.71 3.86
C GLY A 245 -1.49 17.05 4.80
N ASP A 246 -1.98 15.99 5.46
CA ASP A 246 -3.00 16.04 6.49
C ASP A 246 -2.59 15.14 7.66
N ASP A 247 -2.16 15.73 8.75
CA ASP A 247 -1.79 14.99 9.97
C ASP A 247 -2.94 14.11 10.51
N ASP A 248 -4.21 14.48 10.24
CA ASP A 248 -5.38 13.68 10.58
C ASP A 248 -5.58 12.46 9.65
N GLN A 249 -4.81 12.33 8.57
CA GLN A 249 -4.80 11.17 7.67
C GLN A 249 -3.52 10.33 7.76
N SER A 250 -2.69 10.51 8.78
CA SER A 250 -1.52 9.67 9.04
C SER A 250 -1.96 8.33 9.63
N ILE A 251 -1.97 7.27 8.79
CA ILE A 251 -2.48 5.92 9.12
C ILE A 251 -1.50 4.80 8.78
N TYR A 252 -0.25 5.13 8.48
CA TYR A 252 0.80 4.17 8.14
C TYR A 252 1.92 4.11 9.18
N GLY A 253 1.62 4.38 10.47
CA GLY A 253 2.56 4.24 11.57
C GLY A 253 3.15 2.83 11.67
N TRP A 254 2.36 1.80 11.36
CA TRP A 254 2.82 0.41 11.28
C TRP A 254 3.82 0.14 10.13
N ARG A 255 3.92 1.05 9.14
CA ARG A 255 4.97 1.09 8.09
C ARG A 255 6.07 2.10 8.41
N GLY A 256 6.19 2.54 9.65
CA GLY A 256 7.20 3.48 10.09
C GLY A 256 6.93 4.95 9.75
N ALA A 257 5.72 5.30 9.31
CA ALA A 257 5.35 6.70 9.13
C ALA A 257 5.34 7.44 10.47
N GLU A 258 5.90 8.65 10.49
CA GLU A 258 6.03 9.49 11.67
C GLU A 258 5.27 10.80 11.47
N VAL A 259 4.10 10.91 12.09
CA VAL A 259 3.27 12.12 11.99
C VAL A 259 3.99 13.36 12.53
N GLU A 260 4.95 13.17 13.39
CA GLU A 260 5.81 14.20 13.96
C GLU A 260 6.54 15.00 12.88
N HIS A 261 6.85 14.42 11.72
CA HIS A 261 7.49 15.14 10.60
C HIS A 261 6.66 16.31 10.09
N ILE A 262 5.33 16.11 9.92
CA ILE A 262 4.46 17.21 9.48
C ILE A 262 4.14 18.17 10.63
N ILE A 263 3.97 17.67 11.85
CA ILE A 263 3.68 18.49 13.03
C ILE A 263 4.84 19.45 13.33
N ASN A 264 6.08 18.94 13.28
CA ASN A 264 7.28 19.70 13.61
C ASN A 264 7.97 20.30 12.36
N PHE A 265 7.29 20.36 11.22
CA PHE A 265 7.89 20.77 9.95
C PHE A 265 8.60 22.14 10.03
N ALA A 266 7.97 23.13 10.65
CA ALA A 266 8.54 24.47 10.80
C ALA A 266 9.82 24.51 11.67
N SER A 267 9.98 23.56 12.59
CA SER A 267 11.20 23.41 13.40
C SER A 267 12.33 22.78 12.58
N HIS A 268 12.03 21.84 11.70
CA HIS A 268 13.01 21.21 10.81
C HIS A 268 13.44 22.14 9.67
N PHE A 269 12.52 22.98 9.17
CA PHE A 269 12.75 23.89 8.05
C PHE A 269 12.43 25.33 8.47
N PRO A 270 13.39 26.06 9.09
CA PRO A 270 13.19 27.44 9.53
C PRO A 270 12.78 28.36 8.38
N GLY A 271 11.93 29.34 8.66
CA GLY A 271 11.36 30.24 7.66
C GLY A 271 10.17 29.66 6.90
N THR A 272 9.59 28.56 7.36
CA THR A 272 8.41 27.93 6.77
C THR A 272 7.22 28.86 6.72
N ARG A 273 6.64 28.99 5.52
CA ARG A 273 5.28 29.50 5.35
C ARG A 273 4.26 28.38 5.50
N THR A 274 3.25 28.56 6.32
CA THR A 274 2.17 27.58 6.50
C THR A 274 0.88 28.10 5.88
N VAL A 275 0.27 27.32 5.00
CA VAL A 275 -1.04 27.60 4.38
C VAL A 275 -2.02 26.50 4.77
N ARG A 276 -3.22 26.87 5.26
CA ARG A 276 -4.29 25.93 5.62
C ARG A 276 -5.36 25.88 4.53
N LEU A 277 -5.68 24.67 4.07
CA LEU A 277 -6.79 24.40 3.17
C LEU A 277 -7.92 23.75 3.95
N GLU A 278 -8.94 24.49 4.30
CA GLU A 278 -10.05 24.05 5.15
C GLU A 278 -11.36 23.86 4.37
N ASN A 279 -11.48 24.46 3.18
CA ASN A 279 -12.68 24.31 2.33
C ASN A 279 -12.73 22.91 1.71
N ASN A 280 -13.68 22.08 2.16
CA ASN A 280 -13.90 20.75 1.63
C ASN A 280 -14.96 20.75 0.52
N TYR A 281 -14.63 20.17 -0.63
CA TYR A 281 -15.49 20.08 -1.81
C TYR A 281 -16.04 18.66 -2.05
N ARG A 282 -15.69 17.69 -1.18
CA ARG A 282 -16.07 16.29 -1.30
C ARG A 282 -17.33 15.96 -0.52
N CYS A 283 -17.31 16.18 0.79
CA CYS A 283 -18.29 15.66 1.72
C CYS A 283 -19.41 16.69 1.99
N THR A 284 -20.59 16.19 2.34
CA THR A 284 -21.67 17.01 2.90
C THR A 284 -21.32 17.49 4.31
N ARG A 285 -22.04 18.53 4.78
CA ARG A 285 -21.80 19.14 6.08
C ARG A 285 -21.93 18.14 7.23
N ALA A 286 -22.96 17.31 7.24
CA ALA A 286 -23.18 16.35 8.32
C ALA A 286 -22.02 15.34 8.47
N ILE A 287 -21.44 14.88 7.35
CA ILE A 287 -20.28 13.97 7.35
C ILE A 287 -19.05 14.69 7.92
N LEU A 288 -18.83 15.95 7.51
CA LEU A 288 -17.69 16.72 8.01
C LEU A 288 -17.79 17.09 9.48
N ASP A 289 -18.98 17.43 9.94
CA ASP A 289 -19.20 17.74 11.37
C ASP A 289 -18.89 16.51 12.24
N CYS A 290 -19.30 15.32 11.78
CA CYS A 290 -18.96 14.05 12.39
C CYS A 290 -17.43 13.80 12.41
N ALA A 291 -16.77 13.97 11.28
CA ALA A 291 -15.32 13.81 11.13
C ALA A 291 -14.52 14.83 11.98
N ASN A 292 -14.94 16.10 11.99
CA ASN A 292 -14.31 17.15 12.79
C ASN A 292 -14.44 16.87 14.29
N ARG A 293 -15.61 16.40 14.76
CA ARG A 293 -15.79 16.03 16.17
C ARG A 293 -14.86 14.89 16.56
N LEU A 294 -14.84 13.81 15.78
CA LEU A 294 -13.99 12.65 16.03
C LEU A 294 -12.52 13.06 16.18
N VAL A 295 -11.98 13.79 15.21
CA VAL A 295 -10.53 14.05 15.18
C VAL A 295 -10.07 15.06 16.23
N ARG A 296 -10.96 15.88 16.80
CA ARG A 296 -10.65 16.82 17.89
C ARG A 296 -10.18 16.12 19.18
N HIS A 297 -10.50 14.85 19.36
CA HIS A 297 -10.03 14.05 20.48
C HIS A 297 -8.54 13.70 20.39
N ASN A 298 -7.91 13.86 19.24
CA ASN A 298 -6.46 13.74 19.10
C ASN A 298 -5.77 15.03 19.57
N ARG A 299 -4.83 14.90 20.52
CA ARG A 299 -4.13 16.07 21.10
C ARG A 299 -2.97 16.54 20.23
N ASN A 300 -2.22 15.60 19.63
CA ASN A 300 -1.05 15.92 18.81
C ASN A 300 -1.47 16.08 17.35
N ARG A 301 -1.96 17.30 16.99
CA ARG A 301 -2.40 17.67 15.64
C ARG A 301 -2.30 19.17 15.42
N HIS A 302 -2.27 19.56 14.15
CA HIS A 302 -2.43 20.96 13.77
C HIS A 302 -3.90 21.39 13.94
N ASP A 303 -4.10 22.59 14.47
CA ASP A 303 -5.45 23.17 14.57
C ASP A 303 -5.98 23.53 13.17
N LYS A 304 -7.00 22.80 12.75
CA LYS A 304 -7.75 22.99 11.50
C LYS A 304 -9.16 22.43 11.63
N THR A 305 -10.10 23.04 10.93
CA THR A 305 -11.52 22.61 10.89
C THR A 305 -11.99 22.61 9.46
N LEU A 306 -12.50 21.48 8.98
CA LEU A 306 -13.01 21.37 7.61
C LEU A 306 -14.38 22.03 7.48
N ILE A 307 -14.54 22.85 6.45
CA ILE A 307 -15.75 23.58 6.13
C ILE A 307 -16.36 23.02 4.85
N ALA A 308 -17.61 22.53 4.93
CA ALA A 308 -18.29 21.95 3.79
C ALA A 308 -18.69 23.02 2.77
N HIS A 309 -18.36 22.76 1.51
CA HIS A 309 -18.90 23.52 0.37
C HIS A 309 -20.21 22.93 -0.16
N LYS A 310 -20.44 21.62 0.06
CA LYS A 310 -21.68 20.95 -0.31
C LYS A 310 -22.76 21.21 0.74
N PRO A 311 -24.02 21.46 0.32
CA PRO A 311 -25.15 21.54 1.25
C PRO A 311 -25.37 20.20 1.97
N ALA A 312 -26.05 20.23 3.09
CA ALA A 312 -26.50 19.02 3.75
C ALA A 312 -27.60 18.37 2.89
N VAL A 313 -27.33 17.13 2.42
CA VAL A 313 -28.31 16.34 1.65
C VAL A 313 -28.94 15.27 2.54
N SER A 314 -28.19 14.69 3.46
CA SER A 314 -28.65 13.70 4.44
C SER A 314 -27.74 13.72 5.66
N GLY A 315 -28.26 13.23 6.81
CA GLY A 315 -27.46 13.00 8.01
C GLY A 315 -26.57 11.75 7.91
N VAL A 316 -25.68 11.60 8.87
CA VAL A 316 -24.96 10.35 9.12
C VAL A 316 -25.95 9.40 9.82
N ARG A 317 -26.06 8.15 9.32
CA ARG A 317 -26.93 7.14 9.93
C ARG A 317 -26.07 6.19 10.77
N ILE A 318 -26.58 5.82 11.95
CA ILE A 318 -26.01 4.79 12.81
C ILE A 318 -27.05 3.67 12.91
N GLN A 319 -26.66 2.43 12.61
CA GLN A 319 -27.53 1.25 12.66
C GLN A 319 -26.91 0.17 13.54
N VAL A 320 -27.75 -0.43 14.39
CA VAL A 320 -27.39 -1.50 15.30
C VAL A 320 -28.12 -2.77 14.89
N PHE A 321 -27.39 -3.87 14.76
CA PHE A 321 -27.93 -5.17 14.35
C PHE A 321 -27.69 -6.21 15.44
N LYS A 322 -28.52 -7.23 15.49
CA LYS A 322 -28.43 -8.33 16.45
C LYS A 322 -27.08 -9.05 16.38
N ASP A 323 -26.63 -9.31 15.16
CA ASP A 323 -25.37 -10.03 14.88
C ASP A 323 -24.79 -9.64 13.52
N GLU A 324 -23.59 -10.17 13.21
CA GLU A 324 -22.86 -9.89 11.97
C GLU A 324 -23.56 -10.39 10.71
N GLU A 325 -24.36 -11.43 10.81
CA GLU A 325 -25.13 -11.96 9.67
C GLU A 325 -26.31 -11.04 9.36
N SER A 326 -27.01 -10.57 10.38
CA SER A 326 -28.07 -9.58 10.25
C SER A 326 -27.53 -8.24 9.75
N GLU A 327 -26.35 -7.80 10.24
CA GLU A 327 -25.64 -6.60 9.73
C GLU A 327 -25.39 -6.73 8.22
N ALA A 328 -24.79 -7.84 7.78
CA ALA A 328 -24.47 -8.07 6.37
C ALA A 328 -25.73 -8.15 5.51
N ARG A 329 -26.75 -8.88 5.97
CA ARG A 329 -28.03 -9.06 5.26
C ARG A 329 -28.70 -7.71 5.00
N ARG A 330 -28.88 -6.90 6.06
CA ARG A 330 -29.60 -5.63 5.94
C ARG A 330 -28.84 -4.59 5.13
N VAL A 331 -27.52 -4.51 5.29
CA VAL A 331 -26.68 -3.63 4.46
C VAL A 331 -26.78 -4.03 2.99
N VAL A 332 -26.70 -5.31 2.66
CA VAL A 332 -26.76 -5.79 1.28
C VAL A 332 -28.16 -5.65 0.70
N GLU A 333 -29.23 -5.88 1.47
CA GLU A 333 -30.63 -5.63 1.07
C GLU A 333 -30.82 -4.15 0.69
N GLU A 334 -30.32 -3.23 1.51
CA GLU A 334 -30.39 -1.79 1.19
C GLU A 334 -29.60 -1.47 -0.09
N ILE A 335 -28.38 -2.02 -0.25
CA ILE A 335 -27.57 -1.83 -1.46
C ILE A 335 -28.29 -2.40 -2.69
N SER A 336 -28.87 -3.60 -2.60
CA SER A 336 -29.63 -4.21 -3.67
C SER A 336 -30.80 -3.34 -4.09
N TYR A 337 -31.58 -2.82 -3.13
CA TYR A 337 -32.67 -1.88 -3.37
C TYR A 337 -32.20 -0.58 -4.05
N LEU A 338 -31.09 0.00 -3.57
CA LEU A 338 -30.53 1.21 -4.18
C LEU A 338 -30.14 1.00 -5.66
N ILE A 339 -29.63 -0.18 -5.99
CA ILE A 339 -29.22 -0.52 -7.36
C ILE A 339 -30.45 -0.82 -8.23
N SER A 340 -31.38 -1.70 -7.77
CA SER A 340 -32.50 -2.18 -8.57
C SER A 340 -33.62 -1.14 -8.73
N GLU A 341 -33.99 -0.45 -7.64
CA GLU A 341 -35.16 0.43 -7.63
C GLU A 341 -34.79 1.90 -7.83
N LEU A 342 -33.62 2.34 -7.31
CA LEU A 342 -33.22 3.75 -7.39
C LEU A 342 -32.17 4.01 -8.47
N GLY A 343 -31.72 2.98 -9.21
CA GLY A 343 -30.78 3.11 -10.32
C GLY A 343 -29.39 3.59 -9.92
N VAL A 344 -29.01 3.43 -8.65
CA VAL A 344 -27.66 3.75 -8.16
C VAL A 344 -26.66 2.78 -8.79
N LYS A 345 -25.59 3.27 -9.39
CA LYS A 345 -24.54 2.41 -9.92
C LYS A 345 -23.80 1.70 -8.78
N ALA A 346 -23.56 0.41 -8.92
CA ALA A 346 -22.86 -0.39 -7.89
C ALA A 346 -21.51 0.21 -7.51
N LYS A 347 -20.73 0.73 -8.46
CA LYS A 347 -19.43 1.40 -8.22
C LYS A 347 -19.50 2.68 -7.37
N GLN A 348 -20.69 3.21 -7.15
CA GLN A 348 -20.90 4.38 -6.28
C GLN A 348 -21.01 4.01 -4.80
N VAL A 349 -21.02 2.70 -4.50
CA VAL A 349 -21.19 2.16 -3.14
C VAL A 349 -19.92 1.46 -2.70
N ALA A 350 -19.48 1.78 -1.48
CA ALA A 350 -18.37 1.10 -0.82
C ALA A 350 -18.77 0.58 0.56
N ILE A 351 -18.33 -0.64 0.89
CA ILE A 351 -18.36 -1.23 2.22
C ILE A 351 -16.94 -1.21 2.76
N LEU A 352 -16.71 -0.42 3.82
CA LEU A 352 -15.41 -0.24 4.43
C LEU A 352 -15.34 -0.97 5.77
N PHE A 353 -14.25 -1.68 6.01
CA PHE A 353 -14.02 -2.46 7.22
C PHE A 353 -12.58 -2.33 7.72
N ARG A 354 -12.35 -2.72 8.98
CA ARG A 354 -11.03 -2.63 9.61
C ARG A 354 -10.13 -3.82 9.34
N THR A 355 -10.68 -5.03 9.33
CA THR A 355 -9.91 -6.28 9.21
C THR A 355 -10.34 -7.14 8.04
N ASN A 356 -9.42 -7.93 7.48
CA ASN A 356 -9.67 -8.79 6.33
C ASN A 356 -10.59 -10.01 6.63
N GLU A 357 -11.01 -10.18 7.87
CA GLU A 357 -11.96 -11.23 8.28
C GLU A 357 -13.41 -10.79 8.11
N GLN A 358 -13.68 -9.49 8.24
CA GLN A 358 -15.03 -8.92 8.21
C GLN A 358 -15.77 -9.09 6.86
N PRO A 359 -15.13 -9.00 5.67
CA PRO A 359 -15.87 -9.03 4.41
C PRO A 359 -16.56 -10.36 4.11
N ARG A 360 -16.17 -11.47 4.73
CA ARG A 360 -16.68 -12.81 4.42
C ARG A 360 -18.20 -12.89 4.47
N VAL A 361 -18.83 -12.36 5.51
CA VAL A 361 -20.30 -12.39 5.65
C VAL A 361 -20.99 -11.49 4.61
N PHE A 362 -20.39 -10.36 4.26
CA PHE A 362 -20.88 -9.46 3.22
C PHE A 362 -20.73 -10.09 1.82
N GLU A 363 -19.62 -10.78 1.53
CA GLU A 363 -19.42 -11.48 0.26
C GLU A 363 -20.45 -12.59 0.07
N GLN A 364 -20.74 -13.39 1.13
CA GLN A 364 -21.75 -14.43 1.10
C GLN A 364 -23.13 -13.86 0.77
N GLU A 365 -23.48 -12.74 1.41
CA GLU A 365 -24.78 -12.10 1.22
C GLU A 365 -24.90 -11.42 -0.15
N LEU A 366 -23.86 -10.72 -0.63
CA LEU A 366 -23.81 -10.13 -1.97
C LEU A 366 -23.96 -11.20 -3.07
N ARG A 367 -23.34 -12.38 -2.89
CA ARG A 367 -23.53 -13.53 -3.80
C ARG A 367 -24.96 -14.07 -3.75
N ARG A 368 -25.54 -14.19 -2.55
CA ARG A 368 -26.93 -14.68 -2.38
C ARG A 368 -27.91 -13.76 -3.11
N GLN A 369 -27.72 -12.46 -3.04
CA GLN A 369 -28.58 -11.46 -3.67
C GLN A 369 -28.16 -11.11 -5.11
N LYS A 370 -27.12 -11.76 -5.66
CA LYS A 370 -26.59 -11.54 -7.01
C LYS A 370 -26.14 -10.08 -7.26
N VAL A 371 -25.72 -9.37 -6.21
CA VAL A 371 -25.16 -8.03 -6.33
C VAL A 371 -23.70 -8.13 -6.78
N PRO A 372 -23.29 -7.49 -7.88
CA PRO A 372 -21.91 -7.53 -8.33
C PRO A 372 -21.01 -6.78 -7.35
N TYR A 373 -19.91 -7.40 -6.93
CA TYR A 373 -18.96 -6.78 -5.99
C TYR A 373 -17.51 -7.08 -6.37
N GLN A 374 -16.60 -6.32 -5.78
CA GLN A 374 -15.17 -6.50 -5.88
C GLN A 374 -14.53 -6.30 -4.51
N LEU A 375 -13.74 -7.29 -4.07
CA LEU A 375 -12.92 -7.19 -2.87
C LEU A 375 -11.56 -6.58 -3.24
N VAL A 376 -11.32 -5.34 -2.79
CA VAL A 376 -10.08 -4.61 -3.00
C VAL A 376 -9.06 -5.02 -1.93
N GLY A 377 -7.81 -5.33 -2.33
CA GLY A 377 -6.77 -5.79 -1.42
C GLY A 377 -6.86 -7.29 -1.09
N GLY A 378 -7.55 -8.08 -1.93
CA GLY A 378 -7.49 -9.54 -1.91
C GLY A 378 -6.10 -10.07 -2.32
N GLN A 379 -5.95 -11.39 -2.50
CA GLN A 379 -4.68 -11.97 -2.97
C GLN A 379 -4.31 -11.36 -4.33
N SER A 380 -3.20 -10.62 -4.37
CA SER A 380 -2.72 -9.97 -5.58
C SER A 380 -2.53 -10.97 -6.72
N PHE A 381 -2.79 -10.53 -7.95
CA PHE A 381 -2.46 -11.28 -9.17
C PHE A 381 -1.00 -11.76 -9.16
N PHE A 382 -0.08 -10.90 -8.72
CA PHE A 382 1.36 -11.20 -8.66
C PHE A 382 1.76 -12.14 -7.52
N ASP A 383 0.93 -12.34 -6.49
CA ASP A 383 1.17 -13.31 -5.42
C ASP A 383 0.78 -14.74 -5.80
N ARG A 384 0.13 -14.93 -6.94
CA ARG A 384 -0.26 -16.25 -7.44
C ARG A 384 0.97 -17.05 -7.83
N ARG A 385 0.98 -18.32 -7.50
CA ARG A 385 2.14 -19.20 -7.67
C ARG A 385 2.67 -19.20 -9.10
N GLU A 386 1.77 -19.30 -10.08
CA GLU A 386 2.09 -19.40 -11.50
C GLU A 386 2.81 -18.12 -11.98
N ILE A 387 2.33 -16.97 -11.55
CA ILE A 387 2.93 -15.68 -11.89
C ILE A 387 4.29 -15.52 -11.21
N ARG A 388 4.41 -15.93 -9.94
CA ARG A 388 5.68 -15.90 -9.21
C ARG A 388 6.73 -16.83 -9.80
N ASP A 389 6.33 -18.01 -10.32
CA ASP A 389 7.24 -18.92 -11.00
C ASP A 389 7.74 -18.30 -12.31
N LEU A 390 6.84 -17.71 -13.11
CA LEU A 390 7.21 -17.04 -14.37
C LEU A 390 8.11 -15.81 -14.10
N MET A 391 7.77 -14.99 -13.11
CA MET A 391 8.61 -13.88 -12.66
C MET A 391 10.01 -14.36 -12.25
N ALA A 392 10.11 -15.49 -11.54
CA ALA A 392 11.41 -16.05 -11.13
C ALA A 392 12.24 -16.51 -12.35
N TYR A 393 11.60 -17.07 -13.39
CA TYR A 393 12.28 -17.34 -14.66
C TYR A 393 12.85 -16.06 -15.27
N LEU A 394 12.02 -15.03 -15.40
CA LEU A 394 12.44 -13.76 -15.99
C LEU A 394 13.54 -13.07 -15.17
N LYS A 395 13.44 -13.09 -13.84
CA LYS A 395 14.50 -12.56 -12.94
C LYS A 395 15.82 -13.33 -13.10
N THR A 396 15.78 -14.66 -13.21
CA THR A 396 16.99 -15.49 -13.43
C THR A 396 17.61 -15.22 -14.80
N ILE A 397 16.79 -15.00 -15.83
CA ILE A 397 17.22 -14.61 -17.18
C ILE A 397 17.90 -13.25 -17.15
N ASP A 398 17.37 -12.29 -16.42
CA ASP A 398 17.95 -10.94 -16.30
C ASP A 398 19.22 -10.92 -15.46
N ASN A 399 19.18 -11.55 -14.28
CA ASN A 399 20.30 -11.58 -13.33
C ASN A 399 20.68 -13.01 -12.90
N HIS A 400 21.82 -13.50 -13.37
CA HIS A 400 22.36 -14.82 -13.01
C HIS A 400 22.72 -14.99 -11.54
N ARG A 401 22.94 -13.89 -10.82
CA ARG A 401 23.30 -13.92 -9.40
C ARG A 401 22.11 -14.01 -8.48
N ASP A 402 20.90 -13.95 -9.03
CA ASP A 402 19.66 -14.11 -8.27
C ASP A 402 19.42 -15.60 -7.94
N GLU A 403 20.11 -16.08 -6.92
CA GLU A 403 20.01 -17.46 -6.45
C GLU A 403 18.61 -17.79 -5.89
N VAL A 404 17.89 -16.82 -5.37
CA VAL A 404 16.54 -17.04 -4.82
C VAL A 404 15.57 -17.39 -5.95
N SER A 405 15.55 -16.61 -7.01
CA SER A 405 14.74 -16.89 -8.19
C SER A 405 15.17 -18.19 -8.86
N LEU A 406 16.47 -18.41 -9.00
CA LEU A 406 17.02 -19.63 -9.56
C LEU A 406 16.56 -20.88 -8.78
N LEU A 407 16.71 -20.90 -7.46
CA LEU A 407 16.35 -22.05 -6.62
C LEU A 407 14.85 -22.33 -6.63
N ARG A 408 14.03 -21.31 -6.83
CA ARG A 408 12.60 -21.48 -7.01
C ARG A 408 12.25 -22.28 -8.26
N ILE A 409 12.92 -22.02 -9.37
CA ILE A 409 12.57 -22.56 -10.69
C ILE A 409 13.43 -23.74 -11.16
N ILE A 410 14.56 -24.03 -10.53
CA ILE A 410 15.52 -25.05 -10.98
C ILE A 410 14.87 -26.44 -11.17
N ASN A 411 13.86 -26.76 -10.37
CA ASN A 411 13.07 -28.00 -10.46
C ASN A 411 11.55 -27.72 -10.56
N THR A 412 11.16 -26.60 -11.10
CA THR A 412 9.75 -26.20 -11.35
C THR A 412 9.62 -25.76 -12.80
N PRO A 413 9.02 -26.56 -13.69
CA PRO A 413 8.55 -27.96 -13.56
C PRO A 413 9.65 -28.97 -13.18
N PRO A 414 9.29 -30.17 -12.69
CA PRO A 414 10.25 -31.17 -12.25
C PRO A 414 11.23 -31.60 -13.37
N ARG A 415 12.53 -31.50 -13.09
CA ARG A 415 13.62 -31.89 -14.02
C ARG A 415 14.52 -33.00 -13.48
N GLY A 416 14.14 -33.59 -12.34
CA GLY A 416 14.97 -34.56 -11.65
C GLY A 416 16.14 -33.96 -10.87
N ILE A 417 16.08 -32.65 -10.60
CA ILE A 417 17.03 -31.90 -9.77
C ILE A 417 16.50 -31.90 -8.34
N GLY A 418 16.94 -32.84 -7.51
CA GLY A 418 16.46 -32.96 -6.14
C GLY A 418 17.10 -31.94 -5.19
N ALA A 419 16.40 -31.62 -4.09
CA ALA A 419 16.86 -30.68 -3.06
C ALA A 419 18.26 -31.02 -2.51
N THR A 420 18.54 -32.30 -2.27
CA THR A 420 19.86 -32.78 -1.77
C THR A 420 21.00 -32.46 -2.75
N SER A 421 20.77 -32.58 -4.07
CA SER A 421 21.78 -32.26 -5.08
C SER A 421 22.01 -30.76 -5.16
N THR A 422 20.94 -29.99 -5.14
CA THR A 422 20.95 -28.51 -5.11
C THR A 422 21.72 -28.00 -3.88
N GLU A 423 21.47 -28.58 -2.70
CA GLU A 423 22.15 -28.22 -1.46
C GLU A 423 23.66 -28.51 -1.51
N LYS A 424 24.06 -29.64 -2.10
CA LYS A 424 25.49 -29.96 -2.28
C LYS A 424 26.19 -28.96 -3.20
N VAL A 425 25.52 -28.51 -4.28
CA VAL A 425 26.07 -27.48 -5.17
C VAL A 425 26.24 -26.17 -4.41
N LEU A 426 25.23 -25.75 -3.66
CA LEU A 426 25.29 -24.52 -2.84
C LEU A 426 26.38 -24.56 -1.80
N GLN A 427 26.52 -25.67 -1.07
CA GLN A 427 27.59 -25.85 -0.07
C GLN A 427 28.98 -25.72 -0.68
N ASN A 428 29.18 -26.27 -1.88
CA ASN A 428 30.47 -26.17 -2.60
C ASN A 428 30.67 -24.75 -3.17
N ALA A 429 29.63 -24.08 -3.66
CA ALA A 429 29.69 -22.71 -4.11
C ALA A 429 30.12 -21.77 -2.95
N VAL A 430 29.48 -21.91 -1.78
CA VAL A 430 29.84 -21.16 -0.56
C VAL A 430 31.28 -21.41 -0.13
N LYS A 431 31.75 -22.68 -0.14
CA LYS A 431 33.14 -23.03 0.21
C LYS A 431 34.15 -22.36 -0.72
N LYS A 432 33.83 -22.24 -2.00
CA LYS A 432 34.72 -21.65 -3.01
C LYS A 432 34.54 -20.12 -3.17
N GLY A 433 33.52 -19.53 -2.55
CA GLY A 433 33.20 -18.13 -2.67
C GLY A 433 32.66 -17.72 -4.06
N VAL A 434 32.05 -18.67 -4.79
CA VAL A 434 31.48 -18.47 -6.14
C VAL A 434 29.95 -18.60 -6.09
N GLY A 435 29.24 -18.15 -7.14
CA GLY A 435 27.80 -18.32 -7.27
C GLY A 435 27.39 -19.73 -7.74
N PHE A 436 26.10 -20.04 -7.61
CA PHE A 436 25.55 -21.33 -8.03
C PHE A 436 25.85 -21.65 -9.49
N TRP A 437 25.67 -20.68 -10.40
CA TRP A 437 25.91 -20.85 -11.83
C TRP A 437 27.37 -21.15 -12.17
N GLU A 438 28.32 -20.49 -11.51
CA GLU A 438 29.74 -20.69 -11.67
C GLU A 438 30.13 -22.10 -11.20
N MET A 439 29.45 -22.60 -10.16
CA MET A 439 29.63 -23.94 -9.65
C MET A 439 29.10 -25.01 -10.61
N VAL A 440 28.08 -24.72 -11.42
CA VAL A 440 27.53 -25.65 -12.43
C VAL A 440 28.56 -26.03 -13.47
N ASP A 441 29.52 -25.17 -13.82
CA ASP A 441 30.61 -25.51 -14.75
C ASP A 441 31.58 -26.57 -14.19
N GLU A 442 31.66 -26.66 -12.86
CA GLU A 442 32.55 -27.64 -12.19
C GLU A 442 31.85 -28.93 -11.79
N LEU A 443 30.53 -29.04 -12.01
CA LEU A 443 29.73 -30.21 -11.57
C LEU A 443 30.27 -31.56 -12.12
N ASN A 444 30.81 -31.56 -13.33
CA ASN A 444 31.40 -32.76 -13.93
C ASN A 444 32.58 -33.32 -13.12
N ARG A 445 33.17 -32.52 -12.23
CA ARG A 445 34.25 -32.90 -11.31
C ARG A 445 33.75 -33.39 -9.95
N MET A 446 32.45 -33.19 -9.68
CA MET A 446 31.80 -33.51 -8.39
C MET A 446 31.21 -34.93 -8.43
N ARG A 447 31.96 -35.92 -7.94
CA ARG A 447 31.50 -37.32 -7.88
C ARG A 447 30.27 -37.58 -6.99
N GLU A 448 29.88 -36.61 -6.18
CA GLU A 448 28.80 -36.76 -5.20
C GLU A 448 27.39 -36.46 -5.78
N ILE A 449 27.32 -35.96 -7.01
CA ILE A 449 26.06 -35.63 -7.69
C ILE A 449 25.82 -36.61 -8.82
N PRO A 450 24.61 -37.20 -8.93
CA PRO A 450 24.32 -38.15 -10.01
C PRO A 450 24.48 -37.50 -11.39
N VAL A 451 25.10 -38.23 -12.34
CA VAL A 451 25.36 -37.73 -13.70
C VAL A 451 24.10 -37.20 -14.39
N ARG A 452 22.96 -37.86 -14.21
CA ARG A 452 21.68 -37.43 -14.75
C ARG A 452 21.27 -36.06 -14.21
N THR A 453 21.52 -35.80 -12.92
CA THR A 453 21.22 -34.50 -12.31
C THR A 453 22.16 -33.41 -12.81
N VAL A 454 23.44 -33.72 -13.00
CA VAL A 454 24.41 -32.80 -13.61
C VAL A 454 23.97 -32.43 -15.02
N GLN A 455 23.56 -33.41 -15.82
CA GLN A 455 23.07 -33.17 -17.17
C GLN A 455 21.84 -32.28 -17.18
N ALA A 456 20.88 -32.53 -16.29
CA ALA A 456 19.66 -31.71 -16.17
C ALA A 456 19.98 -30.25 -15.74
N MET A 457 20.96 -30.03 -14.86
CA MET A 457 21.41 -28.69 -14.48
C MET A 457 22.07 -27.95 -15.64
N LEU A 458 22.90 -28.65 -16.44
CA LEU A 458 23.53 -28.06 -17.62
C LEU A 458 22.51 -27.70 -18.71
N GLU A 459 21.56 -28.60 -18.97
CA GLU A 459 20.46 -28.35 -19.90
C GLU A 459 19.61 -27.13 -19.45
N PHE A 460 19.31 -27.05 -18.19
CA PHE A 460 18.59 -25.94 -17.61
C PHE A 460 19.35 -24.61 -17.74
N ARG A 461 20.67 -24.62 -17.48
CA ARG A 461 21.50 -23.43 -17.69
C ARG A 461 21.50 -22.99 -19.16
N ASN A 462 21.67 -23.93 -20.10
CA ASN A 462 21.67 -23.64 -21.52
C ASN A 462 20.31 -23.04 -21.97
N LEU A 463 19.21 -23.49 -21.37
CA LEU A 463 17.89 -22.93 -21.59
C LEU A 463 17.86 -21.46 -21.17
N ILE A 464 18.28 -21.16 -19.93
CA ILE A 464 18.30 -19.77 -19.40
C ILE A 464 19.18 -18.85 -20.25
N GLU A 465 20.38 -19.30 -20.63
CA GLU A 465 21.30 -18.53 -21.50
C GLU A 465 20.70 -18.22 -22.87
N ARG A 466 20.01 -19.19 -23.48
CA ARG A 466 19.30 -18.98 -24.74
C ARG A 466 18.26 -17.87 -24.64
N TYR A 467 17.44 -17.89 -23.57
CA TYR A 467 16.41 -16.87 -23.35
C TYR A 467 16.98 -15.52 -22.95
N ARG A 468 18.11 -15.49 -22.23
CA ARG A 468 18.85 -14.28 -21.95
C ARG A 468 19.31 -13.59 -23.22
N SER A 469 19.97 -14.34 -24.10
CA SER A 469 20.43 -13.84 -25.39
C SER A 469 19.26 -13.33 -26.24
N ALA A 470 18.13 -14.03 -26.24
CA ALA A 470 16.93 -13.61 -26.97
C ALA A 470 16.36 -12.29 -26.41
N ALA A 471 16.24 -12.16 -25.07
CA ALA A 471 15.72 -10.96 -24.43
C ALA A 471 16.63 -9.73 -24.62
N GLN A 472 17.94 -9.93 -24.74
CA GLN A 472 18.90 -8.86 -25.02
C GLN A 472 18.89 -8.43 -26.50
N THR A 473 18.68 -9.41 -27.41
CA THR A 473 18.75 -9.17 -28.86
C THR A 473 17.45 -8.58 -29.42
N ALA A 474 16.31 -8.99 -28.87
CA ALA A 474 14.98 -8.59 -29.34
C ALA A 474 14.06 -8.19 -28.16
N PRO A 475 14.36 -7.10 -27.45
CA PRO A 475 13.59 -6.68 -26.29
C PRO A 475 12.15 -6.24 -26.61
N ASP A 476 11.86 -5.88 -27.84
CA ASP A 476 10.53 -5.62 -28.38
C ASP A 476 9.66 -6.89 -28.48
N GLN A 477 10.28 -8.08 -28.50
CA GLN A 477 9.61 -9.37 -28.56
C GLN A 477 9.50 -10.04 -27.18
N LEU A 478 9.68 -9.35 -26.07
CA LEU A 478 9.56 -9.89 -24.71
C LEU A 478 8.27 -10.70 -24.46
N PRO A 479 7.08 -10.30 -24.94
CA PRO A 479 5.85 -11.09 -24.77
C PRO A 479 5.95 -12.47 -25.42
N GLU A 480 6.48 -12.53 -26.65
CA GLU A 480 6.66 -13.79 -27.39
C GLU A 480 7.76 -14.65 -26.79
N ILE A 481 8.84 -14.03 -26.31
CA ILE A 481 9.93 -14.71 -25.59
C ILE A 481 9.39 -15.35 -24.32
N ALA A 482 8.54 -14.66 -23.53
CA ALA A 482 7.92 -15.20 -22.33
C ALA A 482 6.97 -16.37 -22.66
N ARG A 483 6.16 -16.26 -23.73
CA ARG A 483 5.27 -17.33 -24.19
C ARG A 483 6.05 -18.58 -24.60
N ARG A 484 7.11 -18.43 -25.39
CA ARG A 484 7.97 -19.54 -25.81
C ARG A 484 8.71 -20.17 -24.63
N LEU A 485 9.15 -19.35 -23.67
CA LEU A 485 9.76 -19.85 -22.45
C LEU A 485 8.82 -20.80 -21.71
N MET A 486 7.55 -20.43 -21.52
CA MET A 486 6.56 -21.29 -20.85
C MET A 486 6.32 -22.61 -21.58
N LEU A 487 6.28 -22.59 -22.92
CA LEU A 487 6.15 -23.80 -23.74
C LEU A 487 7.40 -24.69 -23.58
N ASP A 488 8.61 -24.11 -23.72
CA ASP A 488 9.86 -24.86 -23.68
C ASP A 488 10.17 -25.46 -22.30
N VAL A 489 9.74 -24.80 -21.21
CA VAL A 489 9.85 -25.34 -19.86
C VAL A 489 8.77 -26.39 -19.55
N GLY A 490 7.72 -26.49 -20.36
CA GLY A 490 6.58 -27.39 -20.16
C GLY A 490 5.69 -26.98 -19.00
N TYR A 491 5.45 -25.68 -18.78
CA TYR A 491 4.71 -25.17 -17.62
C TYR A 491 3.23 -25.57 -17.65
N GLU A 492 2.63 -25.77 -18.83
CA GLU A 492 1.26 -26.30 -18.97
C GLU A 492 1.14 -27.70 -18.35
N SER A 493 2.16 -28.55 -18.53
CA SER A 493 2.21 -29.87 -17.89
C SER A 493 2.28 -29.78 -16.36
N GLU A 494 2.96 -28.74 -15.85
CA GLU A 494 3.01 -28.47 -14.41
C GLU A 494 1.65 -28.04 -13.86
N ILE A 495 0.91 -27.19 -14.58
CA ILE A 495 -0.47 -26.84 -14.24
C ILE A 495 -1.36 -28.09 -14.23
N ALA A 496 -1.28 -28.91 -15.27
CA ALA A 496 -2.06 -30.15 -15.35
C ALA A 496 -1.74 -31.15 -14.24
N ARG A 497 -0.49 -31.19 -13.78
CA ARG A 497 -0.05 -32.02 -12.66
C ARG A 497 -0.61 -31.55 -11.31
N GLN A 498 -0.74 -30.22 -11.13
CA GLN A 498 -1.16 -29.63 -9.87
C GLN A 498 -2.68 -29.54 -9.71
N TYR A 499 -3.38 -29.22 -10.79
CA TYR A 499 -4.82 -28.99 -10.79
C TYR A 499 -5.52 -30.10 -11.57
N LYS A 500 -6.34 -30.90 -10.87
CA LYS A 500 -7.08 -32.01 -11.49
C LYS A 500 -8.35 -31.55 -12.22
N ASP A 501 -8.94 -30.47 -11.75
CA ASP A 501 -10.15 -29.88 -12.30
C ASP A 501 -9.82 -29.04 -13.54
N GLU A 502 -10.59 -29.25 -14.62
CA GLU A 502 -10.39 -28.61 -15.93
C GLU A 502 -10.64 -27.09 -15.87
N ALA A 503 -11.69 -26.67 -15.17
CA ALA A 503 -11.99 -25.25 -15.00
C ALA A 503 -10.89 -24.51 -14.22
N GLN A 504 -10.29 -25.18 -13.23
CA GLN A 504 -9.13 -24.62 -12.53
C GLN A 504 -7.90 -24.53 -13.44
N ARG A 505 -7.65 -25.51 -14.29
CA ARG A 505 -6.54 -25.47 -15.26
C ARG A 505 -6.68 -24.32 -16.25
N GLU A 506 -7.86 -24.18 -16.83
CA GLU A 506 -8.19 -23.10 -17.75
C GLU A 506 -8.01 -21.72 -17.07
N ALA A 507 -8.50 -21.57 -15.84
CA ALA A 507 -8.32 -20.34 -15.07
C ALA A 507 -6.84 -19.99 -14.83
N ARG A 508 -5.96 -21.01 -14.65
CA ARG A 508 -4.52 -20.81 -14.48
C ARG A 508 -3.79 -20.48 -15.80
N GLN A 509 -4.22 -21.07 -16.90
CA GLN A 509 -3.72 -20.72 -18.23
C GLN A 509 -4.09 -19.28 -18.60
N ASN A 510 -5.33 -18.87 -18.33
CA ASN A 510 -5.79 -17.49 -18.56
C ASN A 510 -4.95 -16.47 -17.74
N LEU A 511 -4.57 -16.81 -16.51
CA LEU A 511 -3.66 -15.95 -15.71
C LEU A 511 -2.29 -15.74 -16.36
N LEU A 512 -1.73 -16.79 -16.97
CA LEU A 512 -0.44 -16.69 -17.65
C LEU A 512 -0.55 -15.82 -18.91
N GLU A 513 -1.64 -15.95 -19.69
CA GLU A 513 -1.89 -15.09 -20.84
C GLU A 513 -2.14 -13.63 -20.44
N GLU A 514 -2.80 -13.40 -19.29
CA GLU A 514 -2.95 -12.05 -18.73
C GLU A 514 -1.60 -11.44 -18.34
N PHE A 515 -0.70 -12.26 -17.76
CA PHE A 515 0.65 -11.80 -17.46
C PHE A 515 1.46 -11.47 -18.71
N ILE A 516 1.34 -12.27 -19.77
CA ILE A 516 1.98 -11.97 -21.07
C ILE A 516 1.42 -10.66 -21.64
N SER A 517 0.12 -10.43 -21.51
CA SER A 517 -0.51 -9.16 -21.91
C SER A 517 0.05 -7.98 -21.13
N THR A 518 0.37 -8.16 -19.85
CA THR A 518 1.05 -7.13 -19.05
C THR A 518 2.45 -6.79 -19.59
N ILE A 519 3.21 -7.81 -20.02
CA ILE A 519 4.50 -7.59 -20.70
C ILE A 519 4.31 -6.83 -22.02
N ALA A 520 3.29 -7.18 -22.81
CA ALA A 520 3.01 -6.51 -24.08
C ALA A 520 2.67 -5.03 -23.89
N LEU A 521 1.85 -4.70 -22.90
CA LEU A 521 1.51 -3.32 -22.53
C LEU A 521 2.75 -2.52 -22.08
N TYR A 522 3.66 -3.16 -21.35
CA TYR A 522 4.93 -2.52 -21.00
C TYR A 522 5.77 -2.20 -22.24
N VAL A 523 5.93 -3.17 -23.16
CA VAL A 523 6.70 -2.99 -24.38
C VAL A 523 6.12 -1.88 -25.26
N GLU A 524 4.78 -1.78 -25.36
CA GLU A 524 4.09 -0.72 -26.10
C GLU A 524 4.33 0.67 -25.50
N LYS A 525 4.36 0.79 -24.18
CA LYS A 525 4.45 2.07 -23.46
C LYS A 525 5.89 2.53 -23.22
N ALA A 526 6.85 1.63 -23.20
CA ALA A 526 8.25 1.95 -22.89
C ALA A 526 8.98 2.52 -24.12
N PRO A 527 9.65 3.69 -24.02
CA PRO A 527 10.42 4.26 -25.13
C PRO A 527 11.59 3.37 -25.60
N ALA A 528 12.15 2.58 -24.69
CA ALA A 528 13.21 1.60 -24.93
C ALA A 528 12.94 0.41 -24.01
N PRO A 529 12.14 -0.58 -24.44
CA PRO A 529 11.80 -1.71 -23.59
C PRO A 529 13.03 -2.58 -23.31
N THR A 530 13.13 -3.07 -22.08
CA THR A 530 14.13 -4.05 -21.66
C THR A 530 13.52 -4.99 -20.63
N LEU A 531 14.07 -6.20 -20.48
CA LEU A 531 13.61 -7.14 -19.46
C LEU A 531 13.81 -6.56 -18.05
N SER A 532 14.97 -5.96 -17.76
CA SER A 532 15.24 -5.29 -16.48
C SER A 532 14.23 -4.18 -16.20
N GLY A 533 13.90 -3.35 -17.18
CA GLY A 533 12.91 -2.28 -17.04
C GLY A 533 11.49 -2.81 -16.79
N PHE A 534 11.11 -3.93 -17.39
CA PHE A 534 9.86 -4.61 -17.09
C PHE A 534 9.83 -5.10 -15.62
N LEU A 535 10.87 -5.83 -15.19
CA LEU A 535 10.96 -6.34 -13.82
C LEU A 535 10.97 -5.23 -12.77
N GLU A 536 11.64 -4.12 -13.07
CA GLU A 536 11.63 -2.92 -12.24
C GLU A 536 10.22 -2.31 -12.15
N SER A 537 9.52 -2.19 -13.28
CA SER A 537 8.16 -1.66 -13.28
C SER A 537 7.22 -2.52 -12.44
N MET A 538 7.39 -3.85 -12.47
CA MET A 538 6.59 -4.79 -11.66
C MET A 538 6.93 -4.71 -10.17
N ALA A 539 8.22 -4.56 -9.83
CA ALA A 539 8.65 -4.42 -8.43
C ALA A 539 8.15 -3.12 -7.77
N LEU A 540 7.95 -2.08 -8.59
CA LEU A 540 7.48 -0.76 -8.15
C LEU A 540 5.95 -0.60 -8.19
N GLN A 541 5.22 -1.55 -8.77
CA GLN A 541 3.77 -1.55 -8.68
C GLN A 541 3.33 -1.87 -7.24
N ASP A 542 2.49 -1.01 -6.69
CA ASP A 542 1.85 -1.30 -5.40
C ASP A 542 0.97 -2.56 -5.57
N ARG A 543 1.02 -3.44 -4.59
CA ARG A 543 0.21 -4.68 -4.56
C ARG A 543 -1.30 -4.41 -4.55
N ASP A 544 -1.68 -3.17 -4.27
CA ASP A 544 -3.06 -2.70 -4.22
C ASP A 544 -3.53 -2.07 -5.56
N GLU A 545 -2.66 -1.97 -6.59
CA GLU A 545 -3.06 -1.48 -7.90
C GLU A 545 -3.84 -2.56 -8.66
N GLU A 546 -5.16 -2.44 -8.59
CA GLU A 546 -6.07 -3.15 -9.48
C GLU A 546 -5.86 -2.69 -10.94
N SER A 547 -6.06 -3.58 -11.90
CA SER A 547 -6.02 -3.21 -13.31
C SER A 547 -7.05 -2.10 -13.59
N GLU A 548 -6.73 -1.17 -14.50
CA GLU A 548 -7.65 -0.06 -14.88
C GLU A 548 -9.03 -0.58 -15.33
N GLN A 549 -9.09 -1.77 -15.92
CA GLN A 549 -10.34 -2.43 -16.31
C GLN A 549 -11.22 -2.80 -15.12
N ASP A 550 -10.61 -3.09 -13.95
CA ASP A 550 -11.34 -3.38 -12.72
C ASP A 550 -11.89 -2.11 -12.06
N GLU A 551 -11.22 -0.95 -12.21
CA GLU A 551 -11.72 0.33 -11.67
C GLU A 551 -12.99 0.83 -12.39
N GLU A 552 -13.14 0.56 -13.68
CA GLU A 552 -14.33 0.96 -14.46
C GLU A 552 -15.52 0.02 -14.29
N SER A 553 -15.32 -1.16 -13.73
CA SER A 553 -16.39 -2.14 -13.55
C SER A 553 -17.45 -1.62 -12.58
N ASP A 554 -18.73 -1.80 -12.96
CA ASP A 554 -19.88 -1.40 -12.12
C ASP A 554 -20.13 -2.43 -11.03
N ARG A 555 -19.35 -2.39 -9.94
CA ARG A 555 -19.35 -3.32 -8.80
C ARG A 555 -19.27 -2.58 -7.48
N VAL A 556 -19.96 -3.10 -6.46
CA VAL A 556 -19.80 -2.63 -5.07
C VAL A 556 -18.38 -2.88 -4.59
N ARG A 557 -17.73 -1.88 -4.02
CA ARG A 557 -16.34 -2.00 -3.54
C ARG A 557 -16.32 -2.42 -2.07
N LEU A 558 -15.65 -3.53 -1.79
CA LEU A 558 -15.37 -4.02 -0.45
C LEU A 558 -13.89 -3.81 -0.17
N MET A 559 -13.52 -3.04 0.86
CA MET A 559 -12.11 -2.77 1.15
C MET A 559 -11.84 -2.41 2.61
N THR A 560 -10.58 -2.58 3.01
CA THR A 560 -10.16 -2.09 4.32
C THR A 560 -10.10 -0.56 4.33
N LEU A 561 -10.19 0.02 5.53
CA LEU A 561 -10.02 1.47 5.72
C LEU A 561 -8.67 1.99 5.19
N HIS A 562 -7.60 1.18 5.28
CA HIS A 562 -6.29 1.53 4.75
C HIS A 562 -6.29 1.61 3.22
N SER A 563 -6.92 0.63 2.56
CA SER A 563 -7.04 0.59 1.09
C SER A 563 -7.97 1.68 0.54
N ALA A 564 -8.86 2.22 1.39
CA ALA A 564 -9.78 3.29 1.01
C ALA A 564 -9.10 4.69 0.97
N LYS A 565 -7.87 4.82 1.48
CA LYS A 565 -7.15 6.10 1.45
C LYS A 565 -6.90 6.54 0.01
N GLY A 566 -7.17 7.80 -0.30
CA GLY A 566 -7.07 8.35 -1.66
C GLY A 566 -8.34 8.19 -2.51
N LEU A 567 -9.24 7.27 -2.17
CA LEU A 567 -10.51 7.04 -2.88
C LEU A 567 -11.65 7.90 -2.33
N GLU A 568 -12.79 7.92 -3.06
CA GLU A 568 -14.01 8.61 -2.63
C GLU A 568 -15.24 7.97 -3.28
N PHE A 569 -16.34 7.88 -2.52
CA PHE A 569 -17.57 7.21 -2.96
C PHE A 569 -18.78 8.04 -2.58
N PRO A 570 -19.80 8.15 -3.45
CA PRO A 570 -21.07 8.79 -3.10
C PRO A 570 -21.71 8.19 -1.86
N ARG A 571 -21.63 6.87 -1.68
CA ARG A 571 -22.24 6.14 -0.55
C ARG A 571 -21.22 5.22 0.11
N VAL A 572 -21.08 5.34 1.43
CA VAL A 572 -20.18 4.52 2.23
C VAL A 572 -20.92 3.87 3.38
N TYR A 573 -20.74 2.56 3.52
CA TYR A 573 -21.08 1.78 4.70
C TYR A 573 -19.77 1.49 5.44
N LEU A 574 -19.59 2.06 6.62
CA LEU A 574 -18.47 1.77 7.52
C LEU A 574 -18.96 0.78 8.58
N VAL A 575 -18.57 -0.47 8.43
CA VAL A 575 -19.13 -1.59 9.18
C VAL A 575 -18.24 -2.03 10.35
N GLY A 576 -18.87 -2.61 11.38
CA GLY A 576 -18.14 -3.12 12.54
C GLY A 576 -17.61 -2.02 13.46
N MET A 577 -18.41 -1.01 13.75
CA MET A 577 -18.08 0.08 14.69
C MET A 577 -18.13 -0.42 16.15
N GLU A 578 -17.16 -1.26 16.53
CA GLU A 578 -17.11 -1.99 17.81
C GLU A 578 -15.73 -1.95 18.42
N GLU A 579 -15.65 -1.87 19.76
CA GLU A 579 -14.40 -2.04 20.51
C GLU A 579 -13.76 -3.42 20.20
N GLY A 580 -12.48 -3.40 19.88
CA GLY A 580 -11.73 -4.57 19.46
C GLY A 580 -11.73 -4.83 17.96
N LEU A 581 -12.60 -4.13 17.18
CA LEU A 581 -12.55 -4.05 15.72
C LEU A 581 -12.07 -2.68 15.27
N LEU A 582 -12.78 -1.61 15.62
CA LEU A 582 -12.41 -0.22 15.36
C LEU A 582 -12.76 0.65 16.58
N PRO A 583 -11.83 0.94 17.49
CA PRO A 583 -10.39 0.66 17.40
C PRO A 583 -10.05 -0.85 17.50
N HIS A 584 -8.94 -1.23 16.86
CA HIS A 584 -8.50 -2.62 16.84
C HIS A 584 -7.98 -3.06 18.22
N LYS A 585 -8.25 -4.34 18.59
CA LYS A 585 -7.88 -4.89 19.90
C LYS A 585 -6.40 -4.66 20.26
N ARG A 586 -5.48 -4.87 19.32
CA ARG A 586 -4.05 -4.65 19.57
C ARG A 586 -3.74 -3.22 20.00
N SER A 587 -4.42 -2.23 19.41
CA SER A 587 -4.23 -0.82 19.75
C SER A 587 -4.79 -0.49 21.14
N ILE A 588 -5.85 -1.19 21.56
CA ILE A 588 -6.40 -1.09 22.90
C ILE A 588 -5.45 -1.76 23.92
N ASP A 589 -4.99 -2.97 23.63
CA ASP A 589 -4.11 -3.76 24.52
C ASP A 589 -2.74 -3.09 24.76
N LEU A 590 -2.27 -2.23 23.83
CA LEU A 590 -1.06 -1.44 24.01
C LEU A 590 -1.20 -0.33 25.08
N ASP A 591 -2.41 -0.02 25.51
CA ASP A 591 -2.75 1.08 26.44
C ASP A 591 -2.04 2.40 26.11
N SER A 592 -1.91 2.69 24.81
CA SER A 592 -1.19 3.84 24.26
C SER A 592 -2.14 4.83 23.62
N GLU A 593 -2.15 6.07 24.11
CA GLU A 593 -2.91 7.16 23.50
C GLU A 593 -2.53 7.35 22.03
N LYS A 594 -1.24 7.14 21.66
CA LYS A 594 -0.75 7.23 20.28
C LYS A 594 -1.39 6.15 19.39
N ALA A 595 -1.53 4.91 19.89
CA ALA A 595 -2.15 3.81 19.15
C ALA A 595 -3.66 4.06 18.91
N ILE A 596 -4.37 4.56 19.92
CA ILE A 596 -5.79 4.95 19.79
C ILE A 596 -5.95 6.16 18.86
N ALA A 597 -5.04 7.12 18.91
CA ALA A 597 -5.06 8.27 18.03
C ALA A 597 -4.87 7.86 16.55
N GLU A 598 -4.05 6.84 16.23
CA GLU A 598 -3.91 6.29 14.89
C GLU A 598 -5.20 5.60 14.42
N GLU A 599 -5.84 4.76 15.27
CA GLU A 599 -7.14 4.15 14.95
C GLU A 599 -8.23 5.21 14.75
N ARG A 600 -8.21 6.32 15.50
CA ARG A 600 -9.12 7.45 15.31
C ARG A 600 -8.90 8.15 13.97
N ARG A 601 -7.64 8.34 13.53
CA ARG A 601 -7.31 8.83 12.19
C ARG A 601 -7.81 7.87 11.11
N LEU A 602 -7.71 6.57 11.36
CA LEU A 602 -8.20 5.55 10.42
C LEU A 602 -9.73 5.62 10.28
N ALA A 603 -10.47 5.77 11.37
CA ALA A 603 -11.92 6.02 11.33
C ALA A 603 -12.24 7.34 10.60
N TYR A 604 -11.50 8.42 10.87
CA TYR A 604 -11.61 9.70 10.17
C TYR A 604 -11.39 9.55 8.65
N VAL A 605 -10.37 8.76 8.25
CA VAL A 605 -10.16 8.45 6.83
C VAL A 605 -11.38 7.76 6.26
N GLY A 606 -11.94 6.74 6.90
CA GLY A 606 -13.14 6.03 6.44
C GLY A 606 -14.35 6.95 6.27
N ILE A 607 -14.64 7.77 7.26
CA ILE A 607 -15.73 8.75 7.24
C ILE A 607 -15.58 9.73 6.08
N THR A 608 -14.39 10.27 5.88
CA THR A 608 -14.09 11.25 4.82
C THR A 608 -13.99 10.66 3.42
N ARG A 609 -14.20 9.33 3.26
CA ARG A 609 -14.38 8.71 1.93
C ARG A 609 -15.78 8.92 1.40
N ALA A 610 -16.77 9.15 2.27
CA ALA A 610 -18.14 9.41 1.89
C ALA A 610 -18.31 10.83 1.32
N MET A 611 -18.97 10.91 0.15
CA MET A 611 -19.29 12.19 -0.47
C MET A 611 -20.65 12.68 0.00
N ASP A 612 -21.69 11.85 -0.10
CA ASP A 612 -23.08 12.25 0.06
C ASP A 612 -23.80 11.48 1.18
N HIS A 613 -23.53 10.18 1.36
CA HIS A 613 -24.20 9.34 2.35
C HIS A 613 -23.18 8.52 3.13
N LEU A 614 -23.31 8.52 4.45
CA LEU A 614 -22.52 7.70 5.36
C LEU A 614 -23.45 6.92 6.28
N THR A 615 -23.28 5.59 6.29
CA THR A 615 -23.93 4.69 7.23
C THR A 615 -22.87 4.01 8.07
N LEU A 616 -22.95 4.15 9.39
CA LEU A 616 -22.10 3.47 10.37
C LEU A 616 -22.89 2.30 10.93
N THR A 617 -22.30 1.09 10.95
CA THR A 617 -23.00 -0.08 11.45
C THR A 617 -22.21 -0.80 12.54
N ARG A 618 -22.93 -1.46 13.44
CA ARG A 618 -22.38 -2.38 14.43
C ARG A 618 -23.31 -3.54 14.69
N SER A 619 -22.75 -4.64 15.19
CA SER A 619 -23.53 -5.78 15.69
C SER A 619 -23.54 -5.75 17.23
N ALA A 620 -24.65 -6.15 17.86
CA ALA A 620 -24.76 -6.30 19.31
C ALA A 620 -23.98 -7.53 19.82
N SER A 621 -23.85 -8.56 18.97
CA SER A 621 -23.06 -9.75 19.28
C SER A 621 -22.33 -10.28 18.04
N ARG A 622 -21.19 -10.97 18.23
CA ARG A 622 -20.41 -11.61 17.17
C ARG A 622 -19.98 -13.02 17.54
N MET A 623 -19.86 -13.88 16.53
CA MET A 623 -19.28 -15.21 16.70
C MET A 623 -17.75 -15.10 16.83
N LYS A 624 -17.20 -15.51 17.99
CA LYS A 624 -15.75 -15.58 18.23
C LYS A 624 -15.39 -16.96 18.76
N TRP A 625 -14.54 -17.69 18.02
CA TRP A 625 -14.09 -19.06 18.38
C TRP A 625 -15.25 -20.02 18.67
N GLY A 626 -16.28 -19.99 17.81
CA GLY A 626 -17.44 -20.89 17.93
C GLY A 626 -18.41 -20.54 19.07
N LYS A 627 -18.26 -19.38 19.71
CA LYS A 627 -19.18 -18.87 20.74
C LYS A 627 -19.63 -17.45 20.41
N ARG A 628 -20.92 -17.19 20.55
CA ARG A 628 -21.49 -15.86 20.45
C ARG A 628 -21.08 -15.03 21.68
N ARG A 629 -20.61 -13.81 21.44
CA ARG A 629 -20.19 -12.88 22.50
C ARG A 629 -20.75 -11.49 22.20
N ASP A 630 -21.23 -10.82 23.24
CA ASP A 630 -21.69 -9.44 23.12
C ASP A 630 -20.55 -8.54 22.69
N SER A 631 -20.85 -7.55 21.85
CA SER A 631 -19.92 -6.55 21.38
C SER A 631 -20.18 -5.19 22.07
N ILE A 632 -19.11 -4.50 22.38
CA ILE A 632 -19.15 -3.16 22.95
C ILE A 632 -19.14 -2.14 21.81
N PRO A 633 -20.02 -1.13 21.81
CA PRO A 633 -19.96 -0.06 20.80
C PRO A 633 -18.60 0.60 20.76
N SER A 634 -18.13 0.96 19.57
CA SER A 634 -16.90 1.70 19.42
C SER A 634 -16.96 3.04 20.15
N ARG A 635 -15.92 3.36 20.92
CA ARG A 635 -15.77 4.68 21.56
C ARG A 635 -15.87 5.83 20.55
N PHE A 636 -15.51 5.59 19.28
CA PHE A 636 -15.57 6.59 18.23
C PHE A 636 -17.01 7.02 17.90
N LEU A 637 -18.02 6.15 18.12
CA LEU A 637 -19.40 6.53 17.96
C LEU A 637 -19.81 7.62 18.96
N PHE A 638 -19.32 7.56 20.19
CA PHE A 638 -19.57 8.56 21.21
C PHE A 638 -18.78 9.84 20.96
N GLU A 639 -17.55 9.73 20.49
CA GLU A 639 -16.69 10.89 20.16
C GLU A 639 -17.24 11.73 18.99
N MET A 640 -18.09 11.15 18.15
CA MET A 640 -18.72 11.82 17.02
C MET A 640 -20.03 12.57 17.38
N GLN A 641 -20.61 12.34 18.56
CA GLN A 641 -21.86 12.96 19.00
C GLN A 641 -21.70 14.44 19.36
N GLU A 642 -22.80 15.23 19.28
CA GLU A 642 -22.79 16.66 19.66
C GLU A 642 -22.78 16.85 21.17
N GLU A 643 -23.50 16.00 21.89
CA GLU A 643 -23.61 16.04 23.34
C GLU A 643 -23.01 14.76 23.95
N PRO A 644 -22.13 14.89 24.95
CA PRO A 644 -21.62 13.72 25.70
C PRO A 644 -22.77 13.07 26.47
N GLY A 645 -23.01 11.77 26.20
CA GLY A 645 -23.98 10.97 26.94
C GLY A 645 -25.31 10.69 26.24
N LEU A 646 -25.46 11.07 24.95
CA LEU A 646 -26.57 10.57 24.13
C LEU A 646 -26.46 9.05 24.00
N GLU A 647 -27.50 8.33 24.37
CA GLU A 647 -27.60 6.88 24.12
C GLU A 647 -27.60 6.62 22.62
N LEU A 648 -26.88 5.58 22.21
CA LEU A 648 -26.95 5.11 20.82
C LEU A 648 -28.39 4.64 20.53
N PRO A 649 -28.89 4.74 19.28
CA PRO A 649 -30.22 4.22 18.94
C PRO A 649 -30.40 2.81 19.50
N GLU A 650 -31.55 2.58 20.15
CA GLU A 650 -31.91 1.25 20.65
C GLU A 650 -31.88 0.22 19.51
N GLU A 651 -31.58 -1.01 19.87
CA GLU A 651 -31.55 -2.14 18.92
C GLU A 651 -32.88 -2.24 18.18
N HIS A 652 -32.87 -2.15 16.86
CA HIS A 652 -33.94 -2.69 16.06
C HIS A 652 -33.85 -4.22 16.16
N ILE A 653 -34.42 -4.78 17.20
CA ILE A 653 -34.68 -6.22 17.30
C ILE A 653 -35.88 -6.46 16.38
N ASP A 654 -35.62 -6.73 15.10
CA ASP A 654 -36.64 -7.30 14.24
C ASP A 654 -36.97 -8.68 14.80
N ASN A 655 -38.15 -8.84 15.40
CA ASN A 655 -38.72 -10.12 15.62
C ASN A 655 -39.02 -10.71 14.23
N ASP A 656 -38.32 -11.78 13.86
CA ASP A 656 -38.40 -12.47 12.56
C ASP A 656 -39.78 -13.09 12.24
N ASP A 657 -40.89 -12.74 12.95
CA ASP A 657 -42.21 -13.30 12.80
C ASP A 657 -43.24 -12.36 12.11
N ASP A 658 -42.82 -11.22 11.58
CA ASP A 658 -43.76 -10.33 10.88
C ASP A 658 -43.35 -10.12 9.41
N ASP A 659 -44.04 -10.82 8.50
CA ASP A 659 -43.98 -10.64 7.04
C ASP A 659 -44.53 -9.26 6.58
N GLY A 660 -44.12 -8.21 7.26
CA GLY A 660 -44.55 -6.82 7.07
C GLY A 660 -43.65 -6.02 6.08
N PHE A 661 -44.26 -5.68 5.00
CA PHE A 661 -43.83 -4.79 3.92
C PHE A 661 -42.88 -3.67 4.35
N PHE A 662 -41.75 -3.58 3.65
CA PHE A 662 -40.80 -2.48 3.63
C PHE A 662 -41.54 -1.13 3.46
N SER A 663 -41.59 -0.29 4.48
CA SER A 663 -41.84 1.13 4.29
C SER A 663 -40.48 1.75 3.82
N GLY A 664 -40.38 1.95 2.51
CA GLY A 664 -39.20 2.52 1.87
C GLY A 664 -38.81 3.89 2.46
N PRO A 665 -37.55 4.34 2.25
CA PRO A 665 -37.13 5.65 2.67
C PRO A 665 -38.02 6.72 2.06
N THR A 666 -38.55 7.61 2.90
CA THR A 666 -39.41 8.73 2.50
C THR A 666 -38.74 9.54 1.38
N PRO A 667 -39.43 9.83 0.27
CA PRO A 667 -38.86 10.60 -0.84
C PRO A 667 -38.45 12.01 -0.39
N PRO A 668 -37.45 12.63 -1.01
CA PRO A 668 -36.99 13.97 -0.65
C PRO A 668 -38.10 15.02 -0.92
N GLY A 669 -38.65 15.55 0.15
CA GLY A 669 -39.73 16.53 0.06
C GLY A 669 -40.58 16.69 1.32
N ALA A 670 -40.39 15.89 2.35
CA ALA A 670 -41.13 16.02 3.62
C ALA A 670 -40.30 16.81 4.65
N THR A 671 -40.85 17.92 5.04
CA THR A 671 -40.50 18.91 6.06
C THR A 671 -39.81 18.40 7.31
N ASP A 672 -38.88 19.22 7.83
CA ASP A 672 -38.26 19.22 9.16
C ASP A 672 -39.08 18.47 10.23
N HIS A 673 -38.65 17.30 10.64
CA HIS A 673 -39.00 16.74 11.92
C HIS A 673 -37.76 16.78 12.84
N LYS A 674 -37.82 17.69 13.82
CA LYS A 674 -37.02 17.67 15.04
C LYS A 674 -37.11 16.26 15.63
N LEU A 675 -35.97 15.73 16.00
CA LEU A 675 -35.85 14.48 16.78
C LEU A 675 -36.74 14.59 18.05
N PRO A 676 -37.56 13.58 18.39
CA PRO A 676 -38.37 13.61 19.60
C PRO A 676 -37.46 13.61 20.84
N GLY A 677 -37.73 14.59 21.73
CA GLY A 677 -37.10 14.62 23.06
C GLY A 677 -37.50 13.43 23.90
N PHE A 678 -36.57 12.80 24.54
CA PHE A 678 -36.75 11.69 25.46
C PHE A 678 -37.06 12.21 26.87
N PRO A 679 -37.89 11.48 27.69
CA PRO A 679 -38.24 11.88 29.06
C PRO A 679 -37.04 11.67 30.01
N ALA A 680 -37.02 12.53 31.02
CA ALA A 680 -35.98 12.60 32.06
C ALA A 680 -35.78 11.29 32.83
N ALA A 681 -34.51 10.95 33.05
CA ALA A 681 -34.08 9.81 33.84
C ALA A 681 -34.46 9.96 35.32
N SER A 682 -34.92 8.87 35.93
CA SER A 682 -35.05 8.67 37.38
C SER A 682 -33.70 8.36 38.01
N GLU A 683 -33.46 8.90 39.20
CA GLU A 683 -32.25 8.81 39.97
C GLU A 683 -31.78 7.34 40.28
N PRO A 684 -30.47 7.09 40.39
CA PRO A 684 -29.94 5.75 40.67
C PRO A 684 -30.00 5.46 42.18
N ASN A 685 -30.48 4.25 42.54
CA ASN A 685 -30.38 3.67 43.86
C ASN A 685 -28.93 3.23 44.16
N GLU A 686 -28.43 3.62 45.33
CA GLU A 686 -27.25 3.07 45.98
C GLU A 686 -27.43 1.57 46.25
N PHE A 687 -26.43 0.79 45.95
CA PHE A 687 -25.94 -0.50 46.48
C PHE A 687 -25.35 -1.35 45.34
N ASP A 688 -24.05 -1.45 45.29
CA ASP A 688 -23.20 -2.62 45.56
C ASP A 688 -21.78 -2.43 45.00
N GLN A 689 -20.82 -2.41 45.92
CA GLN A 689 -19.41 -2.60 45.62
C GLN A 689 -19.09 -4.09 45.59
N PRO A 690 -18.30 -4.60 44.66
CA PRO A 690 -17.72 -5.95 44.79
C PRO A 690 -16.38 -5.92 45.55
N PRO A 691 -16.05 -6.95 46.33
CA PRO A 691 -14.78 -7.07 47.02
C PRO A 691 -13.71 -7.70 46.10
N PHE A 692 -12.50 -7.12 46.17
CA PHE A 692 -11.18 -7.61 45.76
C PHE A 692 -10.90 -7.91 44.30
#